data_10dc892331254be28000efd4a281fa8d
#
_entry.id   10dc892331254be28000efd4a281fa8d
#
_cell.length_a   1.000
_cell.length_b   1.000
_cell.length_c   1.000
_cell.angle_alpha   90.00
_cell.angle_beta   90.00
_cell.angle_gamma   90.00
#
_symmetry.space_group_name_H-M   'P 1'
#
loop_
_entity.id
_entity.type
_entity.pdbx_description
1 polymer ?
#
loop_
_entity_poly.entity_id
_entity_poly.type
_entity_poly.pdbx_seq_one_letter_code
_entity_poly.pdbx_strand_id
1 'polypeptide(L)'
;MLSGALAKWFEEADIEDTAMVGGKGASLGEMYQKLSGIGVKVPNGFTLTTEAFREFVNAEIPESTWDNVGNPEGIEEVRRRAIACSTLSSALEVCLRDADTSDHLGLNGRASLARSLVRETPVPESVKRAIGAEYSKLCDMYYPGVDVAVRSSATTEDSAEASFAGQYESYLNVSGESEIVEKWRRCVASMFTERSVGYHLENDMHPLDSSIAVVVMKMARSDKACSGVMFTIDPDSGHDGVIHIGSSYGLGELVVQGVVSPDTYTIWKEGLRMGKFPIVYRTLGGKEQMMVYNEESTNEVHTIQVSIDERKKWSLSKDECVSLAEMGLKIEDYFGMPMDIEWAKDGISNELFIVQARPETIHSKSSESKMMLYKIDEKLTSKLKKDGRVIAEGQAVGTRVGTGMVRLYRTYSEVVQGRRELQGLIDTGLSPEEISSELSVFEKGDVLVTEMTTPDWEPLMKQASLIITRKGGRTSHAAIIAREFGIPAIVGCSDALEIPNLSTVTGSCAEGDIGYVYTGEVPFEVEEVSFDEDLDLKTKIKLNVGFPTKSLTDSRLPVDGVGLARIEFILSSGLGIHPLAFAHHDEMREYLRSGTLGDGIRRYQEAFSAADEADIKSLVEAVERRAWAYDDKRGLFIDKLREGVGLICAAFHPRPVLVRLSDFKSNEYRELLGGSIFEPVEENPMIAWRGASRYLDEKFKPAFEMELAAMKAVKNDYGLDNLQLMVPFCRTPEEGEMVKDLLEDHGLGPSSGTDLFVMVELPSNVIEADRFIEMMELAGGSIGSNDLVQTVYAVSRDDLEGYQNPVDARSPSVKSMIREIVRKFNDRGLEIGICGQAPSDFPDEFPPFLIDCGITSISVTPDTAIAVRATVAEAEKNASS
;
A
#
# COMPACT_ATOMS: atom_id res chain seq x y z
N MET A 1 -24.61 -18.53 42.00
CA MET A 1 -24.34 -17.69 40.83
C MET A 1 -23.45 -16.58 41.31
N LEU A 2 -22.17 -16.60 40.93
CA LEU A 2 -21.25 -15.48 41.21
C LEU A 2 -21.79 -14.30 40.38
N SER A 3 -22.21 -13.21 41.02
CA SER A 3 -22.51 -11.93 40.33
C SER A 3 -21.24 -11.50 39.64
N GLY A 4 -21.22 -11.58 38.32
CA GLY A 4 -20.07 -11.12 37.54
C GLY A 4 -19.83 -9.63 37.76
N ALA A 5 -18.58 -9.17 37.77
CA ALA A 5 -18.27 -7.75 37.94
C ALA A 5 -18.80 -6.97 36.73
N LEU A 6 -19.47 -5.83 36.95
CA LEU A 6 -20.05 -4.98 35.90
C LEU A 6 -18.96 -4.20 35.13
N ALA A 7 -17.78 -4.06 35.71
CA ALA A 7 -16.63 -3.41 35.10
C ALA A 7 -15.34 -4.18 35.42
N LYS A 8 -14.36 -4.14 34.54
CA LYS A 8 -13.04 -4.73 34.71
C LYS A 8 -11.95 -3.80 34.12
N TRP A 9 -10.89 -3.54 34.89
CA TRP A 9 -9.77 -2.70 34.46
C TRP A 9 -8.83 -3.45 33.52
N PHE A 10 -8.09 -2.71 32.67
CA PHE A 10 -7.08 -3.31 31.78
C PHE A 10 -5.98 -4.04 32.53
N GLU A 11 -5.62 -3.61 33.74
CA GLU A 11 -4.66 -4.30 34.61
C GLU A 11 -5.19 -5.63 35.15
N GLU A 12 -6.48 -5.95 35.00
CA GLU A 12 -7.13 -7.15 35.47
C GLU A 12 -7.62 -8.05 34.30
N ALA A 13 -7.78 -7.50 33.09
CA ALA A 13 -8.37 -8.18 31.95
C ALA A 13 -7.25 -8.72 31.02
N ASP A 14 -7.42 -9.93 30.54
CA ASP A 14 -6.51 -10.56 29.56
C ASP A 14 -7.30 -11.24 28.42
N ILE A 15 -6.57 -11.96 27.53
CA ILE A 15 -7.16 -12.58 26.34
C ILE A 15 -8.17 -13.69 26.66
N GLU A 16 -8.06 -14.32 27.85
CA GLU A 16 -9.00 -15.37 28.30
C GLU A 16 -10.35 -14.78 28.70
N ASP A 17 -10.41 -13.49 28.97
CA ASP A 17 -11.61 -12.76 29.36
C ASP A 17 -12.48 -12.29 28.18
N THR A 18 -12.19 -12.68 26.94
CA THR A 18 -12.89 -12.22 25.74
C THR A 18 -14.41 -12.37 25.85
N ALA A 19 -14.91 -13.43 26.47
CA ALA A 19 -16.34 -13.64 26.70
C ALA A 19 -16.98 -12.60 27.66
N MET A 20 -16.14 -11.93 28.46
CA MET A 20 -16.57 -10.94 29.46
C MET A 20 -16.34 -9.49 29.01
N VAL A 21 -15.18 -9.21 28.40
CA VAL A 21 -14.74 -7.85 28.04
C VAL A 21 -14.76 -7.56 26.53
N GLY A 22 -15.11 -8.57 25.72
CA GLY A 22 -15.05 -8.50 24.24
C GLY A 22 -13.64 -8.49 23.69
N GLY A 23 -13.49 -8.60 22.36
CA GLY A 23 -12.20 -8.71 21.70
C GLY A 23 -11.27 -7.51 21.96
N LYS A 24 -11.76 -6.29 21.76
CA LYS A 24 -10.97 -5.06 21.99
C LYS A 24 -10.54 -4.92 23.46
N GLY A 25 -11.46 -5.16 24.41
CA GLY A 25 -11.16 -5.07 25.85
C GLY A 25 -10.11 -6.08 26.27
N ALA A 26 -10.18 -7.31 25.77
CA ALA A 26 -9.24 -8.38 26.05
C ALA A 26 -7.84 -8.06 25.48
N SER A 27 -7.76 -7.65 24.21
CA SER A 27 -6.50 -7.28 23.55
C SER A 27 -5.83 -6.07 24.24
N LEU A 28 -6.57 -5.03 24.58
CA LEU A 28 -6.04 -3.86 25.30
C LEU A 28 -5.55 -4.22 26.70
N GLY A 29 -6.30 -5.04 27.43
CA GLY A 29 -5.92 -5.55 28.75
C GLY A 29 -4.62 -6.38 28.69
N GLU A 30 -4.56 -7.32 27.76
CA GLU A 30 -3.36 -8.16 27.53
C GLU A 30 -2.13 -7.30 27.23
N MET A 31 -2.23 -6.36 26.29
CA MET A 31 -1.13 -5.46 25.97
C MET A 31 -0.75 -4.57 27.15
N TYR A 32 -1.73 -4.05 27.89
CA TYR A 32 -1.47 -3.22 29.06
C TYR A 32 -0.70 -3.98 30.14
N GLN A 33 -1.08 -5.22 30.45
CA GLN A 33 -0.43 -6.03 31.46
C GLN A 33 0.94 -6.56 31.04
N LYS A 34 1.03 -7.12 29.82
CA LYS A 34 2.20 -7.89 29.39
C LYS A 34 3.25 -7.06 28.66
N LEU A 35 2.82 -6.03 27.92
CA LEU A 35 3.72 -5.32 27.02
C LEU A 35 4.11 -3.92 27.50
N SER A 36 3.40 -3.34 28.48
CA SER A 36 3.77 -2.00 29.01
C SER A 36 5.19 -1.99 29.59
N GLY A 37 5.60 -3.06 30.26
CA GLY A 37 6.95 -3.19 30.83
C GLY A 37 8.09 -3.24 29.82
N ILE A 38 7.79 -3.52 28.56
CA ILE A 38 8.75 -3.54 27.45
C ILE A 38 8.59 -2.39 26.47
N GLY A 39 7.75 -1.39 26.83
CA GLY A 39 7.65 -0.11 26.14
C GLY A 39 6.49 0.03 25.16
N VAL A 40 5.53 -0.89 25.11
CA VAL A 40 4.25 -0.70 24.40
C VAL A 40 3.34 0.13 25.31
N LYS A 41 2.94 1.31 24.87
CA LYS A 41 2.10 2.21 25.65
C LYS A 41 0.65 2.09 25.25
N VAL A 42 -0.22 1.74 26.19
CA VAL A 42 -1.68 1.70 26.04
C VAL A 42 -2.29 2.69 27.02
N PRO A 43 -3.22 3.59 26.62
CA PRO A 43 -3.91 4.46 27.56
C PRO A 43 -4.69 3.59 28.57
N ASN A 44 -4.63 3.94 29.87
CA ASN A 44 -5.37 3.15 30.85
C ASN A 44 -6.87 3.36 30.76
N GLY A 45 -7.62 2.36 31.22
CA GLY A 45 -9.08 2.36 31.15
C GLY A 45 -9.69 1.11 31.79
N PHE A 46 -10.99 1.01 31.65
CA PHE A 46 -11.78 -0.12 32.10
C PHE A 46 -12.81 -0.54 31.04
N THR A 47 -13.27 -1.75 31.13
CA THR A 47 -14.33 -2.29 30.25
C THR A 47 -15.59 -2.55 31.07
N LEU A 48 -16.72 -1.99 30.62
CA LEU A 48 -18.04 -2.40 31.09
C LEU A 48 -18.36 -3.74 30.45
N THR A 49 -18.53 -4.76 31.29
CA THR A 49 -18.54 -6.17 30.87
C THR A 49 -19.86 -6.57 30.18
N THR A 50 -19.86 -7.76 29.58
CA THR A 50 -21.09 -8.35 29.02
C THR A 50 -22.15 -8.59 30.11
N GLU A 51 -21.81 -8.63 31.41
CA GLU A 51 -22.78 -8.68 32.48
C GLU A 51 -23.54 -7.37 32.63
N ALA A 52 -22.91 -6.20 32.41
CA ALA A 52 -23.60 -4.93 32.36
C ALA A 52 -24.62 -4.87 31.22
N PHE A 53 -24.24 -5.41 30.04
CA PHE A 53 -25.17 -5.58 28.92
C PHE A 53 -26.34 -6.51 29.27
N ARG A 54 -26.05 -7.69 29.84
CA ARG A 54 -27.09 -8.65 30.24
C ARG A 54 -28.04 -8.09 31.27
N GLU A 55 -27.53 -7.35 32.25
CA GLU A 55 -28.38 -6.68 33.23
C GLU A 55 -29.29 -5.66 32.57
N PHE A 56 -28.81 -4.88 31.61
CA PHE A 56 -29.58 -3.90 30.88
C PHE A 56 -30.65 -4.52 30.00
N VAL A 57 -30.34 -5.52 29.18
CA VAL A 57 -31.36 -6.15 28.31
C VAL A 57 -32.41 -6.94 29.09
N ASN A 58 -32.13 -7.34 30.30
CA ASN A 58 -33.12 -7.98 31.20
C ASN A 58 -33.90 -6.99 32.05
N ALA A 59 -33.67 -5.68 31.93
CA ALA A 59 -34.42 -4.64 32.62
C ALA A 59 -35.87 -4.57 32.10
N GLU A 60 -36.78 -4.20 33.00
CA GLU A 60 -38.17 -3.91 32.64
C GLU A 60 -38.26 -2.67 31.76
N ILE A 61 -39.13 -2.70 30.77
CA ILE A 61 -39.41 -1.54 29.91
C ILE A 61 -40.52 -0.72 30.54
N PRO A 62 -40.28 0.52 31.01
CA PRO A 62 -41.34 1.41 31.47
C PRO A 62 -42.35 1.73 30.36
N GLU A 63 -43.61 1.83 30.67
CA GLU A 63 -44.67 2.20 29.69
C GLU A 63 -44.33 3.50 28.95
N SER A 64 -43.76 4.49 29.65
CA SER A 64 -43.33 5.76 29.08
C SER A 64 -42.23 5.67 28.01
N THR A 65 -41.47 4.55 27.95
CA THR A 65 -40.48 4.31 26.91
C THR A 65 -41.14 4.30 25.53
N TRP A 66 -42.32 3.72 25.42
CA TRP A 66 -43.04 3.58 24.16
C TRP A 66 -43.55 4.87 23.55
N ASP A 67 -43.65 5.94 24.35
CA ASP A 67 -44.05 7.27 23.90
C ASP A 67 -42.99 7.92 23.01
N ASN A 68 -41.70 7.52 23.22
CA ASN A 68 -40.53 8.06 22.52
C ASN A 68 -40.02 7.13 21.42
N VAL A 69 -40.42 5.84 21.44
CA VAL A 69 -40.02 4.87 20.44
C VAL A 69 -40.75 5.08 19.13
N GLY A 70 -40.02 5.29 18.04
CA GLY A 70 -40.55 5.49 16.69
C GLY A 70 -41.51 4.37 16.24
N ASN A 71 -42.31 4.66 15.23
CA ASN A 71 -43.18 3.70 14.57
C ASN A 71 -42.78 3.56 13.08
N PRO A 72 -41.77 2.76 12.74
CA PRO A 72 -41.40 2.54 11.37
C PRO A 72 -42.53 1.90 10.56
N GLU A 73 -42.65 2.30 9.29
CA GLU A 73 -43.66 1.75 8.38
C GLU A 73 -43.42 0.25 8.10
N GLY A 74 -44.52 -0.50 7.94
CA GLY A 74 -44.46 -1.91 7.52
C GLY A 74 -44.25 -2.91 8.66
N ILE A 75 -44.05 -2.47 9.90
CA ILE A 75 -43.80 -3.35 11.07
C ILE A 75 -44.75 -3.11 12.25
N GLU A 76 -45.97 -2.58 12.00
CA GLU A 76 -46.95 -2.25 13.02
C GLU A 76 -47.33 -3.45 13.90
N GLU A 77 -47.42 -4.63 13.32
CA GLU A 77 -47.68 -5.88 14.04
C GLU A 77 -46.52 -6.28 14.95
N VAL A 78 -45.29 -6.13 14.47
CA VAL A 78 -44.07 -6.39 15.25
C VAL A 78 -44.01 -5.45 16.45
N ARG A 79 -44.25 -4.15 16.22
CA ARG A 79 -44.33 -3.14 17.31
C ARG A 79 -45.40 -3.46 18.34
N ARG A 80 -46.58 -3.83 17.90
CA ARG A 80 -47.68 -4.22 18.79
C ARG A 80 -47.32 -5.43 19.68
N ARG A 81 -46.66 -6.42 19.13
CA ARG A 81 -46.17 -7.60 19.85
C ARG A 81 -45.07 -7.24 20.85
N ALA A 82 -44.12 -6.36 20.43
CA ALA A 82 -43.05 -5.89 21.29
C ALA A 82 -43.53 -5.09 22.49
N ILE A 83 -44.60 -4.25 22.36
CA ILE A 83 -45.21 -3.51 23.45
C ILE A 83 -45.77 -4.46 24.52
N ALA A 84 -46.17 -5.67 24.16
CA ALA A 84 -46.69 -6.65 25.12
C ALA A 84 -45.59 -7.35 25.96
N CYS A 85 -44.32 -7.09 25.67
CA CYS A 85 -43.17 -7.65 26.37
C CYS A 85 -42.83 -6.85 27.63
N SER A 86 -42.44 -7.54 28.70
CA SER A 86 -42.09 -6.91 29.98
C SER A 86 -40.63 -6.51 30.08
N THR A 87 -39.73 -7.19 29.36
CA THR A 87 -38.26 -6.93 29.40
C THR A 87 -37.77 -6.50 28.05
N LEU A 88 -36.65 -5.74 28.03
CA LEU A 88 -35.99 -5.30 26.80
C LEU A 88 -35.56 -6.50 25.93
N SER A 89 -35.01 -7.54 26.54
CA SER A 89 -34.60 -8.77 25.83
C SER A 89 -35.77 -9.41 25.09
N SER A 90 -36.95 -9.57 25.73
CA SER A 90 -38.10 -10.17 25.07
C SER A 90 -38.68 -9.30 23.96
N ALA A 91 -38.59 -7.99 24.09
CA ALA A 91 -39.02 -7.06 23.04
C ALA A 91 -38.06 -7.07 21.84
N LEU A 92 -36.74 -7.11 22.08
CA LEU A 92 -35.72 -7.23 21.05
C LEU A 92 -35.87 -8.56 20.28
N GLU A 93 -36.12 -9.67 20.99
CA GLU A 93 -36.39 -10.97 20.37
C GLU A 93 -37.57 -10.90 19.39
N VAL A 94 -38.66 -10.21 19.79
CA VAL A 94 -39.84 -10.01 18.91
C VAL A 94 -39.48 -9.13 17.70
N CYS A 95 -38.64 -8.12 17.86
CA CYS A 95 -38.23 -7.26 16.76
C CYS A 95 -37.40 -8.03 15.71
N LEU A 96 -36.51 -8.89 16.17
CA LEU A 96 -35.52 -9.57 15.30
C LEU A 96 -35.98 -10.95 14.81
N ARG A 97 -36.98 -11.55 15.43
CA ARG A 97 -37.56 -12.83 14.97
C ARG A 97 -38.10 -12.67 13.55
N ASP A 98 -37.80 -13.61 12.70
CA ASP A 98 -38.18 -13.63 11.29
C ASP A 98 -37.66 -12.42 10.48
N ALA A 99 -36.54 -11.81 10.89
CA ALA A 99 -35.81 -10.83 10.09
C ALA A 99 -35.12 -11.55 8.91
N ASP A 100 -35.25 -10.99 7.71
CA ASP A 100 -34.74 -11.58 6.47
C ASP A 100 -33.90 -10.53 5.72
N THR A 101 -32.70 -10.90 5.31
CA THR A 101 -31.78 -10.04 4.55
C THR A 101 -32.30 -9.74 3.15
N SER A 102 -33.20 -10.56 2.61
CA SER A 102 -33.85 -10.32 1.31
C SER A 102 -34.95 -9.23 1.40
N ASP A 103 -35.54 -8.98 2.58
CA ASP A 103 -36.52 -7.93 2.82
C ASP A 103 -35.85 -6.70 3.47
N HIS A 104 -35.17 -5.89 2.70
CA HIS A 104 -34.43 -4.71 3.20
C HIS A 104 -35.33 -3.71 3.93
N LEU A 105 -36.59 -3.48 3.51
CA LEU A 105 -37.49 -2.55 4.16
C LEU A 105 -37.96 -3.09 5.53
N GLY A 106 -38.34 -4.37 5.58
CA GLY A 106 -38.70 -5.02 6.83
C GLY A 106 -37.52 -5.13 7.78
N LEU A 107 -36.31 -5.45 7.29
CA LEU A 107 -35.09 -5.51 8.09
C LEU A 107 -34.75 -4.15 8.69
N ASN A 108 -34.75 -3.08 7.88
CA ASN A 108 -34.52 -1.71 8.36
C ASN A 108 -35.55 -1.28 9.41
N GLY A 109 -36.80 -1.53 9.16
CA GLY A 109 -37.87 -1.21 10.12
C GLY A 109 -37.68 -1.93 11.46
N ARG A 110 -37.39 -3.22 11.46
CA ARG A 110 -37.13 -4.07 12.63
C ARG A 110 -35.90 -3.63 13.41
N ALA A 111 -34.79 -3.41 12.70
CA ALA A 111 -33.54 -2.91 13.28
C ALA A 111 -33.73 -1.51 13.91
N SER A 112 -34.40 -0.61 13.20
CA SER A 112 -34.71 0.75 13.69
C SER A 112 -35.56 0.71 14.96
N LEU A 113 -36.57 -0.17 15.03
CA LEU A 113 -37.38 -0.35 16.23
C LEU A 113 -36.56 -0.88 17.41
N ALA A 114 -35.74 -1.92 17.18
CA ALA A 114 -34.86 -2.50 18.18
C ALA A 114 -33.88 -1.45 18.74
N ARG A 115 -33.22 -0.71 17.83
CA ARG A 115 -32.29 0.37 18.19
C ARG A 115 -32.96 1.49 18.99
N SER A 116 -34.16 1.91 18.61
CA SER A 116 -34.94 2.92 19.33
C SER A 116 -35.30 2.44 20.72
N LEU A 117 -35.72 1.19 20.88
CA LEU A 117 -36.02 0.60 22.19
C LEU A 117 -34.80 0.63 23.14
N VAL A 118 -33.64 0.25 22.66
CA VAL A 118 -32.40 0.31 23.47
C VAL A 118 -32.06 1.74 23.85
N ARG A 119 -32.22 2.70 22.93
CA ARG A 119 -31.95 4.13 23.22
C ARG A 119 -32.87 4.76 24.22
N GLU A 120 -34.13 4.37 24.23
CA GLU A 120 -35.18 5.00 25.10
C GLU A 120 -35.36 4.26 26.44
N THR A 121 -34.90 2.99 26.53
CA THR A 121 -34.98 2.25 27.80
C THR A 121 -33.97 2.81 28.82
N PRO A 122 -34.40 3.10 30.06
CA PRO A 122 -33.50 3.61 31.10
C PRO A 122 -32.43 2.60 31.48
N VAL A 123 -31.18 3.07 31.60
CA VAL A 123 -30.05 2.25 32.08
C VAL A 123 -30.23 1.91 33.55
N PRO A 124 -30.03 0.66 34.01
CA PRO A 124 -30.12 0.26 35.41
C PRO A 124 -29.21 1.07 36.34
N GLU A 125 -29.69 1.38 37.54
CA GLU A 125 -28.91 2.16 38.51
C GLU A 125 -27.61 1.46 39.00
N SER A 126 -27.56 0.14 38.97
CA SER A 126 -26.37 -0.64 39.24
C SER A 126 -25.27 -0.35 38.21
N VAL A 127 -25.64 -0.33 36.91
CA VAL A 127 -24.73 -0.03 35.79
C VAL A 127 -24.25 1.42 35.85
N LYS A 128 -25.17 2.38 36.13
CA LYS A 128 -24.78 3.80 36.29
C LYS A 128 -23.78 3.98 37.41
N ARG A 129 -24.04 3.35 38.59
CA ARG A 129 -23.12 3.42 39.72
C ARG A 129 -21.77 2.79 39.43
N ALA A 130 -21.73 1.68 38.68
CA ALA A 130 -20.49 1.08 38.25
C ALA A 130 -19.68 2.03 37.34
N ILE A 131 -20.35 2.64 36.36
CA ILE A 131 -19.70 3.65 35.46
C ILE A 131 -19.16 4.81 36.27
N GLY A 132 -19.96 5.41 37.17
CA GLY A 132 -19.54 6.55 37.99
C GLY A 132 -18.37 6.23 38.91
N ALA A 133 -18.37 5.05 39.56
CA ALA A 133 -17.31 4.62 40.44
C ALA A 133 -15.98 4.44 39.70
N GLU A 134 -16.01 3.76 38.53
CA GLU A 134 -14.77 3.49 37.79
C GLU A 134 -14.26 4.75 37.06
N TYR A 135 -15.17 5.60 36.56
CA TYR A 135 -14.78 6.90 35.98
C TYR A 135 -14.16 7.83 37.03
N SER A 136 -14.69 7.83 38.27
CA SER A 136 -14.09 8.60 39.37
C SER A 136 -12.65 8.15 39.65
N LYS A 137 -12.37 6.85 39.65
CA LYS A 137 -11.01 6.32 39.78
C LYS A 137 -10.09 6.79 38.63
N LEU A 138 -10.63 6.80 37.42
CA LEU A 138 -9.87 7.28 36.24
C LEU A 138 -9.55 8.78 36.36
N CYS A 139 -10.50 9.59 36.87
CA CYS A 139 -10.27 11.00 37.15
C CYS A 139 -9.19 11.20 38.24
N ASP A 140 -9.17 10.36 39.28
CA ASP A 140 -8.16 10.42 40.34
C ASP A 140 -6.75 10.07 39.83
N MET A 141 -6.66 9.19 38.80
CA MET A 141 -5.37 8.81 38.16
C MET A 141 -4.79 9.92 37.28
N TYR A 142 -5.64 10.68 36.61
CA TYR A 142 -5.20 11.68 35.63
C TYR A 142 -5.55 13.12 36.04
N TYR A 143 -6.80 13.52 35.85
CA TYR A 143 -7.30 14.85 36.22
C TYR A 143 -8.85 14.84 36.30
N PRO A 144 -9.45 15.74 37.10
CA PRO A 144 -10.91 15.84 37.19
C PRO A 144 -11.57 16.07 35.84
N GLY A 145 -12.56 15.24 35.50
CA GLY A 145 -13.28 15.35 34.24
C GLY A 145 -12.45 14.86 33.03
N VAL A 146 -11.58 13.87 33.24
CA VAL A 146 -10.77 13.30 32.18
C VAL A 146 -11.62 12.88 30.97
N ASP A 147 -11.21 13.31 29.78
CA ASP A 147 -11.82 12.93 28.53
C ASP A 147 -11.47 11.49 28.16
N VAL A 148 -12.46 10.74 27.70
CA VAL A 148 -12.37 9.32 27.39
C VAL A 148 -12.92 9.01 26.02
N ALA A 149 -12.44 7.90 25.45
CA ALA A 149 -13.08 7.21 24.34
C ALA A 149 -13.99 6.11 24.90
N VAL A 150 -15.23 6.05 24.40
CA VAL A 150 -16.21 5.01 24.72
C VAL A 150 -16.42 4.18 23.47
N ARG A 151 -15.91 2.92 23.48
CA ARG A 151 -15.81 2.08 22.29
C ARG A 151 -16.50 0.74 22.50
N SER A 152 -17.26 0.30 21.52
CA SER A 152 -17.81 -1.06 21.49
C SER A 152 -16.71 -2.12 21.52
N SER A 153 -16.98 -3.24 22.16
CA SER A 153 -16.12 -4.42 22.26
C SER A 153 -17.02 -5.66 22.29
N ALA A 154 -17.48 -6.11 21.13
CA ALA A 154 -18.33 -7.28 21.04
C ALA A 154 -17.53 -8.57 21.21
N THR A 155 -18.19 -9.64 21.67
CA THR A 155 -17.55 -10.94 21.85
C THR A 155 -17.22 -11.63 20.53
N THR A 156 -17.84 -11.22 19.45
CA THR A 156 -17.60 -11.67 18.07
C THR A 156 -16.71 -10.71 17.26
N GLU A 157 -16.43 -9.54 17.81
CA GLU A 157 -15.56 -8.54 17.18
C GLU A 157 -14.09 -8.95 17.35
N ASP A 158 -13.28 -8.72 16.32
CA ASP A 158 -11.84 -9.03 16.29
C ASP A 158 -11.50 -10.55 16.37
N SER A 159 -12.42 -11.44 15.98
CA SER A 159 -12.12 -12.87 15.86
C SER A 159 -11.41 -13.19 14.51
N ALA A 160 -10.54 -14.19 14.51
CA ALA A 160 -9.86 -14.66 13.30
C ALA A 160 -10.83 -15.27 12.25
N GLU A 161 -12.06 -15.60 12.64
CA GLU A 161 -13.04 -16.28 11.78
C GLU A 161 -14.03 -15.34 11.10
N ALA A 162 -14.35 -14.19 11.75
CA ALA A 162 -15.27 -13.19 11.21
C ALA A 162 -14.86 -11.79 11.67
N SER A 163 -14.65 -10.88 10.73
CA SER A 163 -14.29 -9.50 11.03
C SER A 163 -15.55 -8.62 11.07
N PHE A 164 -15.98 -8.23 12.26
CA PHE A 164 -17.02 -7.24 12.49
C PHE A 164 -16.49 -5.79 12.44
N ALA A 165 -15.37 -5.59 11.71
CA ALA A 165 -14.70 -4.29 11.65
C ALA A 165 -15.64 -3.17 11.20
N GLY A 166 -15.70 -2.09 11.96
CA GLY A 166 -16.52 -0.92 11.63
C GLY A 166 -18.04 -1.12 11.72
N GLN A 167 -18.53 -2.25 12.26
CA GLN A 167 -19.96 -2.51 12.41
C GLN A 167 -20.58 -1.74 13.57
N TYR A 168 -19.82 -1.41 14.61
CA TYR A 168 -20.30 -0.81 15.85
C TYR A 168 -19.77 0.60 16.05
N GLU A 169 -20.46 1.37 16.89
CA GLU A 169 -20.16 2.80 17.12
C GLU A 169 -19.08 2.99 18.20
N SER A 170 -18.25 4.02 18.02
CA SER A 170 -17.28 4.54 18.99
C SER A 170 -17.51 6.03 19.19
N TYR A 171 -17.33 6.52 20.40
CA TYR A 171 -17.51 7.93 20.77
C TYR A 171 -16.23 8.46 21.38
N LEU A 172 -15.74 9.55 20.82
CA LEU A 172 -14.52 10.23 21.25
C LEU A 172 -14.85 11.50 22.03
N ASN A 173 -13.90 12.03 22.79
CA ASN A 173 -14.05 13.27 23.55
C ASN A 173 -15.24 13.27 24.50
N VAL A 174 -15.47 12.14 25.20
CA VAL A 174 -16.57 12.02 26.17
C VAL A 174 -16.07 12.40 27.56
N SER A 175 -16.78 13.23 28.29
CA SER A 175 -16.42 13.65 29.65
C SER A 175 -17.66 13.74 30.56
N GLY A 176 -17.51 13.24 31.77
CA GLY A 176 -18.57 13.21 32.77
C GLY A 176 -19.38 11.94 32.79
N GLU A 177 -19.77 11.51 33.98
CA GLU A 177 -20.51 10.25 34.23
C GLU A 177 -21.77 10.10 33.35
N SER A 178 -22.60 11.14 33.30
CA SER A 178 -23.90 11.07 32.58
C SER A 178 -23.70 10.91 31.07
N GLU A 179 -22.66 11.53 30.51
CA GLU A 179 -22.33 11.38 29.10
C GLU A 179 -21.76 9.98 28.80
N ILE A 180 -20.93 9.43 29.68
CA ILE A 180 -20.42 8.05 29.52
C ILE A 180 -21.58 7.05 29.55
N VAL A 181 -22.55 7.22 30.46
CA VAL A 181 -23.76 6.38 30.50
C VAL A 181 -24.55 6.47 29.18
N GLU A 182 -24.72 7.68 28.66
CA GLU A 182 -25.43 7.87 27.38
C GLU A 182 -24.67 7.24 26.20
N LYS A 183 -23.35 7.44 26.12
CA LYS A 183 -22.54 6.85 25.05
C LYS A 183 -22.43 5.33 25.18
N TRP A 184 -22.36 4.79 26.40
CA TRP A 184 -22.45 3.36 26.65
C TRP A 184 -23.74 2.77 26.07
N ARG A 185 -24.90 3.39 26.37
CA ARG A 185 -26.21 2.97 25.85
C ARG A 185 -26.24 3.02 24.32
N ARG A 186 -25.62 4.04 23.70
CA ARG A 186 -25.54 4.14 22.24
C ARG A 186 -24.62 3.07 21.64
N CYS A 187 -23.51 2.72 22.29
CA CYS A 187 -22.67 1.58 21.87
C CYS A 187 -23.48 0.28 21.88
N VAL A 188 -24.28 0.05 22.94
CA VAL A 188 -25.20 -1.10 22.98
C VAL A 188 -26.21 -1.05 21.85
N ALA A 189 -26.80 0.14 21.56
CA ALA A 189 -27.77 0.31 20.48
C ALA A 189 -27.18 0.05 19.09
N SER A 190 -25.86 0.19 18.91
CA SER A 190 -25.20 -0.05 17.62
C SER A 190 -25.22 -1.51 17.18
N MET A 191 -25.43 -2.46 18.09
CA MET A 191 -25.68 -3.87 17.75
C MET A 191 -26.91 -4.07 16.87
N PHE A 192 -27.88 -3.15 16.95
CA PHE A 192 -29.18 -3.24 16.29
C PHE A 192 -29.31 -2.27 15.12
N THR A 193 -28.20 -1.93 14.46
CA THR A 193 -28.23 -1.28 13.15
C THR A 193 -28.64 -2.30 12.08
N GLU A 194 -29.27 -1.84 10.99
CA GLU A 194 -29.61 -2.70 9.84
C GLU A 194 -28.40 -3.53 9.39
N ARG A 195 -27.26 -2.86 9.27
CA ARG A 195 -26.00 -3.48 8.86
C ARG A 195 -25.55 -4.57 9.83
N SER A 196 -25.52 -4.30 11.13
CA SER A 196 -25.11 -5.27 12.14
C SER A 196 -26.05 -6.48 12.20
N VAL A 197 -27.36 -6.25 12.14
CA VAL A 197 -28.36 -7.31 12.12
C VAL A 197 -28.23 -8.14 10.84
N GLY A 198 -28.10 -7.49 9.67
CA GLY A 198 -27.89 -8.15 8.39
C GLY A 198 -26.64 -9.04 8.39
N TYR A 199 -25.51 -8.52 8.88
CA TYR A 199 -24.28 -9.29 8.98
C TYR A 199 -24.38 -10.54 9.86
N HIS A 200 -25.07 -10.45 11.01
CA HIS A 200 -25.31 -11.61 11.86
C HIS A 200 -26.14 -12.67 11.11
N LEU A 201 -27.21 -12.27 10.43
CA LEU A 201 -28.08 -13.18 9.67
C LEU A 201 -27.35 -13.83 8.49
N GLU A 202 -26.50 -13.08 7.76
CA GLU A 202 -25.68 -13.61 6.66
C GLU A 202 -24.67 -14.67 7.13
N ASN A 203 -24.26 -14.63 8.39
CA ASN A 203 -23.35 -15.61 9.00
C ASN A 203 -24.06 -16.66 9.85
N ASP A 204 -25.36 -16.87 9.64
CA ASP A 204 -26.20 -17.82 10.38
C ASP A 204 -26.20 -17.62 11.90
N MET A 205 -25.98 -16.38 12.38
CA MET A 205 -25.97 -16.01 13.79
C MET A 205 -27.20 -15.20 14.15
N HIS A 206 -27.79 -15.46 15.33
CA HIS A 206 -28.83 -14.58 15.84
C HIS A 206 -28.21 -13.37 16.57
N PRO A 207 -28.62 -12.10 16.31
CA PRO A 207 -27.99 -10.92 16.92
C PRO A 207 -27.96 -10.93 18.47
N LEU A 208 -28.91 -11.61 19.13
CA LEU A 208 -28.95 -11.72 20.61
C LEU A 208 -28.08 -12.86 21.17
N ASP A 209 -27.51 -13.71 20.31
CA ASP A 209 -26.51 -14.71 20.74
C ASP A 209 -25.14 -14.06 20.98
N SER A 210 -24.91 -12.90 20.38
CA SER A 210 -23.76 -12.05 20.63
C SER A 210 -23.97 -11.17 21.86
N SER A 211 -22.90 -10.88 22.58
CA SER A 211 -22.91 -9.93 23.71
C SER A 211 -21.91 -8.82 23.44
N ILE A 212 -22.22 -7.63 23.93
CA ILE A 212 -21.34 -6.47 23.79
C ILE A 212 -20.82 -6.02 25.15
N ALA A 213 -19.52 -5.83 25.25
CA ALA A 213 -18.86 -5.04 26.27
C ALA A 213 -18.53 -3.66 25.72
N VAL A 214 -18.18 -2.71 26.57
CA VAL A 214 -17.83 -1.35 26.12
C VAL A 214 -16.58 -0.88 26.87
N VAL A 215 -15.55 -0.58 26.11
CA VAL A 215 -14.30 -0.02 26.60
C VAL A 215 -14.46 1.46 26.89
N VAL A 216 -14.00 1.90 28.05
CA VAL A 216 -13.86 3.31 28.45
C VAL A 216 -12.40 3.55 28.78
N MET A 217 -11.70 4.28 27.92
CA MET A 217 -10.25 4.50 28.06
C MET A 217 -9.90 5.97 27.96
N LYS A 218 -8.82 6.39 28.65
CA LYS A 218 -8.31 7.76 28.55
C LYS A 218 -8.07 8.12 27.09
N MET A 219 -8.54 9.28 26.70
CA MET A 219 -8.33 9.79 25.36
C MET A 219 -6.85 10.19 25.13
N ALA A 220 -6.25 9.71 24.04
CA ALA A 220 -5.02 10.25 23.52
C ALA A 220 -5.35 11.49 22.66
N ARG A 221 -4.82 12.66 23.03
CA ARG A 221 -5.15 13.96 22.43
C ARG A 221 -4.50 14.14 21.06
N SER A 222 -4.80 13.23 20.14
CA SER A 222 -4.29 13.30 18.75
C SER A 222 -4.91 14.43 17.93
N ASP A 223 -6.02 15.02 18.39
CA ASP A 223 -6.56 16.27 17.85
C ASP A 223 -5.54 17.43 17.83
N LYS A 224 -4.49 17.35 18.68
CA LYS A 224 -3.37 18.30 18.76
C LYS A 224 -2.07 17.75 18.14
N ALA A 225 -2.11 16.58 17.54
CA ALA A 225 -0.97 15.91 16.93
C ALA A 225 -1.39 15.09 15.70
N CYS A 226 -1.19 13.79 15.74
CA CYS A 226 -1.50 12.87 14.65
C CYS A 226 -1.92 11.49 15.17
N SER A 227 -2.51 10.70 14.29
CA SER A 227 -2.92 9.33 14.56
C SER A 227 -2.94 8.53 13.25
N GLY A 228 -3.19 7.24 13.35
CA GLY A 228 -3.27 6.42 12.16
C GLY A 228 -3.38 4.93 12.43
N VAL A 229 -3.03 4.17 11.41
CA VAL A 229 -3.03 2.70 11.42
C VAL A 229 -1.64 2.16 11.15
N MET A 230 -1.37 0.96 11.62
CA MET A 230 -0.12 0.24 11.39
C MET A 230 -0.42 -1.23 11.15
N PHE A 231 0.10 -1.78 10.07
CA PHE A 231 0.05 -3.21 9.78
C PHE A 231 1.45 -3.78 9.95
N THR A 232 1.59 -4.86 10.68
CA THR A 232 2.88 -5.53 10.83
C THR A 232 3.18 -6.50 9.67
N ILE A 233 2.52 -6.30 8.55
CA ILE A 233 2.68 -6.98 7.26
C ILE A 233 2.38 -5.95 6.18
N ASP A 234 2.85 -6.15 4.95
CA ASP A 234 2.35 -5.32 3.85
C ASP A 234 0.91 -5.71 3.51
N PRO A 235 -0.07 -4.79 3.67
CA PRO A 235 -1.48 -5.14 3.50
C PRO A 235 -1.89 -5.43 2.05
N ASP A 236 -1.07 -5.05 1.05
CA ASP A 236 -1.34 -5.30 -0.36
C ASP A 236 -0.79 -6.63 -0.84
N SER A 237 0.45 -6.93 -0.51
CA SER A 237 1.17 -8.12 -0.97
C SER A 237 1.15 -9.27 0.02
N GLY A 238 0.95 -9.01 1.32
CA GLY A 238 1.14 -9.99 2.38
C GLY A 238 2.63 -10.29 2.64
N HIS A 239 3.54 -9.38 2.29
CA HIS A 239 4.96 -9.54 2.60
C HIS A 239 5.20 -9.29 4.09
N ASP A 240 5.70 -10.29 4.80
CA ASP A 240 5.87 -10.30 6.27
C ASP A 240 7.15 -9.61 6.77
N GLY A 241 8.11 -9.31 5.88
CA GLY A 241 9.37 -8.65 6.20
C GLY A 241 9.27 -7.16 6.50
N VAL A 242 8.08 -6.55 6.37
CA VAL A 242 7.90 -5.11 6.55
C VAL A 242 6.73 -4.77 7.48
N ILE A 243 6.77 -3.55 8.04
CA ILE A 243 5.66 -2.91 8.75
C ILE A 243 5.20 -1.73 7.90
N HIS A 244 3.90 -1.60 7.69
CA HIS A 244 3.29 -0.47 6.99
C HIS A 244 2.59 0.46 7.97
N ILE A 245 2.96 1.76 8.00
CA ILE A 245 2.38 2.77 8.89
C ILE A 245 1.70 3.84 8.05
N GLY A 246 0.42 4.10 8.33
CA GLY A 246 -0.33 5.24 7.83
C GLY A 246 -0.48 6.30 8.93
N SER A 247 -0.32 7.60 8.60
CA SER A 247 -0.38 8.70 9.57
C SER A 247 -1.04 9.94 9.00
N SER A 248 -1.93 10.58 9.76
CA SER A 248 -2.49 11.88 9.41
C SER A 248 -2.69 12.75 10.66
N TYR A 249 -2.88 14.05 10.45
CA TYR A 249 -3.17 14.98 11.54
C TYR A 249 -4.57 14.74 12.14
N GLY A 250 -4.70 15.00 13.44
CA GLY A 250 -5.97 14.94 14.14
C GLY A 250 -6.35 13.54 14.63
N LEU A 251 -7.64 13.37 14.91
CA LEU A 251 -8.22 12.11 15.37
C LEU A 251 -8.23 11.06 14.25
N GLY A 252 -8.01 9.80 14.59
CA GLY A 252 -7.82 8.69 13.67
C GLY A 252 -9.01 8.32 12.77
N GLU A 253 -10.18 8.80 13.11
CA GLU A 253 -11.44 8.45 12.42
C GLU A 253 -11.37 8.76 10.91
N LEU A 254 -10.82 9.91 10.50
CA LEU A 254 -10.67 10.27 9.08
C LEU A 254 -9.70 9.37 8.30
N VAL A 255 -8.69 8.81 8.99
CA VAL A 255 -7.74 7.86 8.38
C VAL A 255 -8.41 6.52 8.20
N VAL A 256 -9.07 6.01 9.25
CA VAL A 256 -9.77 4.71 9.22
C VAL A 256 -10.92 4.73 8.21
N GLN A 257 -11.66 5.83 8.12
CA GLN A 257 -12.74 6.01 7.13
C GLN A 257 -12.20 6.29 5.71
N GLY A 258 -10.90 6.56 5.53
CA GLY A 258 -10.32 6.86 4.23
C GLY A 258 -10.70 8.22 3.64
N VAL A 259 -11.12 9.16 4.49
CA VAL A 259 -11.50 10.52 4.06
C VAL A 259 -10.29 11.32 3.62
N VAL A 260 -9.13 11.03 4.18
CA VAL A 260 -7.87 11.72 3.90
C VAL A 260 -6.82 10.72 3.37
N SER A 261 -5.93 11.21 2.51
CA SER A 261 -4.76 10.45 2.08
C SER A 261 -3.63 10.64 3.09
N PRO A 262 -3.28 9.62 3.90
CA PRO A 262 -2.27 9.75 4.94
C PRO A 262 -0.85 9.75 4.39
N ASP A 263 0.11 10.19 5.20
CA ASP A 263 1.51 9.83 5.01
C ASP A 263 1.67 8.34 5.20
N THR A 264 2.48 7.68 4.38
CA THR A 264 2.77 6.26 4.52
C THR A 264 4.26 6.00 4.70
N TYR A 265 4.58 4.99 5.50
CA TYR A 265 5.94 4.57 5.79
C TYR A 265 6.03 3.05 5.72
N THR A 266 7.02 2.54 5.00
CA THR A 266 7.35 1.11 4.97
C THR A 266 8.63 0.88 5.74
N ILE A 267 8.56 0.07 6.77
CA ILE A 267 9.64 -0.18 7.72
C ILE A 267 10.13 -1.60 7.53
N TRP A 268 11.40 -1.80 7.26
CA TRP A 268 12.02 -3.11 7.16
C TRP A 268 12.31 -3.68 8.56
N LYS A 269 11.68 -4.80 8.91
CA LYS A 269 11.72 -5.40 10.24
C LYS A 269 13.12 -5.83 10.66
N GLU A 270 13.88 -6.45 9.75
CA GLU A 270 15.23 -6.92 10.10
C GLU A 270 16.18 -5.75 10.34
N GLY A 271 16.08 -4.67 9.55
CA GLY A 271 16.81 -3.43 9.80
C GLY A 271 16.49 -2.82 11.16
N LEU A 272 15.20 -2.88 11.56
CA LEU A 272 14.77 -2.44 12.89
C LEU A 272 15.40 -3.31 13.99
N ARG A 273 15.41 -4.65 13.83
CA ARG A 273 16.07 -5.59 14.77
C ARG A 273 17.58 -5.37 14.86
N MET A 274 18.23 -5.03 13.74
CA MET A 274 19.67 -4.72 13.70
C MET A 274 20.03 -3.33 14.23
N GLY A 275 19.06 -2.50 14.61
CA GLY A 275 19.29 -1.10 15.03
C GLY A 275 19.82 -0.20 13.90
N LYS A 276 19.53 -0.55 12.65
CA LYS A 276 19.81 0.27 11.47
C LYS A 276 18.67 1.27 11.23
N PHE A 277 18.84 2.18 10.28
CA PHE A 277 17.75 3.04 9.85
C PHE A 277 16.73 2.22 9.04
N PRO A 278 15.51 1.94 9.58
CA PRO A 278 14.66 0.91 9.00
C PRO A 278 13.62 1.42 8.00
N ILE A 279 13.47 2.75 7.83
CA ILE A 279 12.46 3.35 6.95
C ILE A 279 12.94 3.23 5.50
N VAL A 280 12.51 2.17 4.81
CA VAL A 280 12.95 1.87 3.43
C VAL A 280 12.13 2.58 2.37
N TYR A 281 10.88 2.95 2.65
CA TYR A 281 10.05 3.69 1.70
C TYR A 281 9.03 4.59 2.42
N ARG A 282 8.70 5.74 1.82
CA ARG A 282 7.69 6.65 2.36
C ARG A 282 7.03 7.50 1.29
N THR A 283 5.74 7.81 1.50
CA THR A 283 4.96 8.67 0.61
C THR A 283 4.28 9.77 1.42
N LEU A 284 4.44 11.01 0.99
CA LEU A 284 3.78 12.15 1.62
C LEU A 284 2.32 12.20 1.17
N GLY A 285 1.38 12.13 2.11
CA GLY A 285 -0.05 12.18 1.86
C GLY A 285 -0.60 13.59 1.66
N GLY A 286 -1.80 13.65 1.13
CA GLY A 286 -2.50 14.92 0.90
C GLY A 286 -2.95 15.62 2.19
N LYS A 287 -3.41 14.87 3.19
CA LYS A 287 -3.83 15.33 4.53
C LYS A 287 -4.67 16.61 4.53
N GLU A 288 -5.67 16.67 3.62
CA GLU A 288 -6.44 17.89 3.36
C GLU A 288 -7.24 18.37 4.57
N GLN A 289 -7.66 17.43 5.39
CA GLN A 289 -8.56 17.66 6.51
C GLN A 289 -8.03 16.95 7.76
N MET A 290 -8.38 17.48 8.92
CA MET A 290 -8.18 16.81 10.20
C MET A 290 -9.40 17.01 11.10
N MET A 291 -9.70 16.02 11.94
CA MET A 291 -10.77 16.07 12.93
C MET A 291 -10.18 16.49 14.27
N VAL A 292 -10.79 17.49 14.87
CA VAL A 292 -10.37 18.08 16.16
C VAL A 292 -11.56 18.24 17.10
N TYR A 293 -11.28 18.46 18.38
CA TYR A 293 -12.32 18.80 19.35
C TYR A 293 -12.90 20.19 19.06
N ASN A 294 -14.19 20.32 19.26
CA ASN A 294 -14.85 21.63 19.29
C ASN A 294 -14.55 22.31 20.63
N GLU A 295 -13.82 23.43 20.59
CA GLU A 295 -13.44 24.15 21.81
C GLU A 295 -14.64 24.85 22.48
N GLU A 296 -15.73 25.09 21.74
CA GLU A 296 -16.95 25.73 22.24
C GLU A 296 -17.97 24.74 22.84
N SER A 297 -17.82 23.44 22.53
CA SER A 297 -18.70 22.35 22.97
C SER A 297 -17.87 21.15 23.44
N THR A 298 -18.02 20.78 24.71
CA THR A 298 -17.18 19.76 25.36
C THR A 298 -17.36 18.33 24.85
N ASN A 299 -18.29 18.06 23.93
CA ASN A 299 -18.61 16.69 23.48
C ASN A 299 -18.74 16.53 21.98
N GLU A 300 -18.31 17.51 21.21
CA GLU A 300 -18.39 17.46 19.77
C GLU A 300 -17.00 17.50 19.13
N VAL A 301 -16.83 16.76 18.03
CA VAL A 301 -15.69 16.83 17.14
C VAL A 301 -16.14 17.48 15.82
N HIS A 302 -15.23 18.19 15.16
CA HIS A 302 -15.50 18.77 13.86
C HIS A 302 -14.27 18.68 12.96
N THR A 303 -14.52 18.73 11.66
CA THR A 303 -13.45 18.64 10.65
C THR A 303 -13.03 20.04 10.21
N ILE A 304 -11.73 20.28 10.21
CA ILE A 304 -11.12 21.52 9.73
C ILE A 304 -10.15 21.23 8.58
N GLN A 305 -9.92 22.25 7.74
CA GLN A 305 -8.93 22.16 6.66
C GLN A 305 -7.52 22.32 7.22
N VAL A 306 -6.59 21.46 6.80
CA VAL A 306 -5.18 21.58 7.12
C VAL A 306 -4.53 22.58 6.18
N SER A 307 -3.73 23.49 6.71
CA SER A 307 -3.03 24.49 5.92
C SER A 307 -2.07 23.85 4.90
N ILE A 308 -1.88 24.50 3.74
CA ILE A 308 -0.98 24.00 2.69
C ILE A 308 0.45 23.78 3.24
N ASP A 309 0.92 24.65 4.13
CA ASP A 309 2.26 24.54 4.71
C ASP A 309 2.40 23.37 5.71
N GLU A 310 1.32 22.99 6.39
CA GLU A 310 1.29 21.81 7.27
C GLU A 310 1.15 20.52 6.47
N ARG A 311 0.33 20.50 5.42
CA ARG A 311 0.18 19.36 4.52
C ARG A 311 1.50 18.92 3.88
N LYS A 312 2.41 19.85 3.67
CA LYS A 312 3.75 19.60 3.14
C LYS A 312 4.72 18.98 4.17
N LYS A 313 4.39 18.91 5.45
CA LYS A 313 5.22 18.30 6.49
C LYS A 313 4.79 16.84 6.72
N TRP A 314 5.76 16.03 7.12
CA TRP A 314 5.48 14.69 7.61
C TRP A 314 4.75 14.79 8.95
N SER A 315 3.68 14.03 9.13
CA SER A 315 2.90 14.01 10.37
C SER A 315 3.61 13.28 11.51
N LEU A 316 4.52 12.35 11.20
CA LEU A 316 5.46 11.73 12.14
C LEU A 316 6.90 12.12 11.82
N SER A 317 7.70 12.34 12.81
CA SER A 317 9.16 12.38 12.68
C SER A 317 9.71 10.97 12.44
N LYS A 318 10.96 10.90 11.95
CA LYS A 318 11.63 9.60 11.70
C LYS A 318 11.76 8.78 13.00
N ASP A 319 12.10 9.42 14.10
CA ASP A 319 12.29 8.76 15.42
C ASP A 319 10.95 8.24 15.98
N GLU A 320 9.87 9.01 15.81
CA GLU A 320 8.52 8.57 16.20
C GLU A 320 8.04 7.40 15.37
N CYS A 321 8.33 7.43 14.06
CA CYS A 321 8.00 6.33 13.17
C CYS A 321 8.72 5.03 13.57
N VAL A 322 10.02 5.11 13.90
CA VAL A 322 10.81 3.97 14.39
C VAL A 322 10.27 3.48 15.73
N SER A 323 10.01 4.38 16.69
CA SER A 323 9.47 4.01 18.01
C SER A 323 8.09 3.31 17.88
N LEU A 324 7.25 3.77 16.97
CA LEU A 324 5.96 3.14 16.70
C LEU A 324 6.13 1.74 16.08
N ALA A 325 7.04 1.60 15.11
CA ALA A 325 7.35 0.32 14.50
C ALA A 325 7.92 -0.69 15.51
N GLU A 326 8.76 -0.25 16.46
CA GLU A 326 9.23 -1.10 17.56
C GLU A 326 8.10 -1.61 18.44
N MET A 327 7.08 -0.77 18.74
CA MET A 327 5.90 -1.23 19.46
C MET A 327 5.13 -2.26 18.66
N GLY A 328 4.92 -2.02 17.35
CA GLY A 328 4.25 -2.97 16.46
C GLY A 328 4.96 -4.32 16.38
N LEU A 329 6.28 -4.32 16.25
CA LEU A 329 7.08 -5.54 16.22
C LEU A 329 6.97 -6.34 17.53
N LYS A 330 7.00 -5.67 18.69
CA LYS A 330 6.81 -6.31 19.99
C LYS A 330 5.43 -6.91 20.15
N ILE A 331 4.40 -6.27 19.60
CA ILE A 331 3.02 -6.80 19.60
C ILE A 331 2.95 -8.03 18.71
N GLU A 332 3.47 -7.98 17.48
CA GLU A 332 3.53 -9.12 16.58
C GLU A 332 4.29 -10.30 17.19
N ASP A 333 5.50 -10.06 17.73
CA ASP A 333 6.32 -11.10 18.37
C ASP A 333 5.59 -11.74 19.56
N TYR A 334 4.78 -10.97 20.31
CA TYR A 334 4.00 -11.48 21.43
C TYR A 334 2.83 -12.35 20.99
N PHE A 335 2.04 -11.89 20.02
CA PHE A 335 0.89 -12.66 19.53
C PHE A 335 1.26 -13.74 18.52
N GLY A 336 2.48 -13.72 17.97
CA GLY A 336 3.00 -14.71 17.03
C GLY A 336 2.34 -14.68 15.65
N MET A 337 1.73 -13.56 15.26
CA MET A 337 1.05 -13.38 13.99
C MET A 337 1.02 -11.91 13.56
N PRO A 338 0.87 -11.62 12.25
CA PRO A 338 0.69 -10.26 11.76
C PRO A 338 -0.51 -9.56 12.39
N MET A 339 -0.34 -8.26 12.68
CA MET A 339 -1.31 -7.46 13.42
C MET A 339 -1.74 -6.22 12.63
N ASP A 340 -3.03 -5.86 12.79
CA ASP A 340 -3.63 -4.59 12.41
C ASP A 340 -3.80 -3.74 13.68
N ILE A 341 -3.17 -2.56 13.70
CA ILE A 341 -2.98 -1.76 14.91
C ILE A 341 -3.45 -0.34 14.64
N GLU A 342 -4.32 0.17 15.52
CA GLU A 342 -4.63 1.61 15.59
C GLU A 342 -3.74 2.29 16.63
N TRP A 343 -3.21 3.45 16.30
CA TRP A 343 -2.32 4.21 17.16
C TRP A 343 -2.67 5.70 17.18
N ALA A 344 -2.27 6.39 18.23
CA ALA A 344 -2.46 7.82 18.38
C ALA A 344 -1.28 8.48 19.12
N LYS A 345 -0.90 9.66 18.68
CA LYS A 345 0.06 10.53 19.38
C LYS A 345 -0.72 11.53 20.23
N ASP A 346 -0.45 11.58 21.51
CA ASP A 346 -1.02 12.56 22.41
C ASP A 346 -0.24 13.89 22.29
N GLY A 347 -0.88 14.93 21.74
CA GLY A 347 -0.23 16.24 21.53
C GLY A 347 0.01 17.05 22.80
N ILE A 348 -0.43 16.55 23.98
CA ILE A 348 -0.16 17.17 25.28
C ILE A 348 1.09 16.55 25.92
N SER A 349 1.13 15.22 26.04
CA SER A 349 2.28 14.48 26.59
C SER A 349 3.38 14.23 25.57
N ASN A 350 3.08 14.37 24.29
CA ASN A 350 3.95 14.04 23.16
C ASN A 350 4.32 12.54 23.07
N GLU A 351 3.48 11.66 23.62
CA GLU A 351 3.67 10.22 23.67
C GLU A 351 2.84 9.52 22.60
N LEU A 352 3.37 8.40 22.08
CA LEU A 352 2.69 7.48 21.18
C LEU A 352 1.96 6.42 21.99
N PHE A 353 0.73 6.12 21.62
CA PHE A 353 -0.11 5.10 22.24
C PHE A 353 -0.69 4.15 21.22
N ILE A 354 -0.75 2.88 21.57
CA ILE A 354 -1.53 1.86 20.87
C ILE A 354 -2.95 1.91 21.43
N VAL A 355 -3.95 2.10 20.58
CA VAL A 355 -5.34 2.24 20.99
C VAL A 355 -6.23 1.06 20.58
N GLN A 356 -5.74 0.20 19.69
CA GLN A 356 -6.30 -1.10 19.33
C GLN A 356 -5.25 -1.96 18.66
N ALA A 357 -5.28 -3.27 18.86
CA ALA A 357 -4.55 -4.24 18.06
C ALA A 357 -5.41 -5.51 17.87
N ARG A 358 -5.42 -6.02 16.64
CA ARG A 358 -6.12 -7.24 16.27
C ARG A 358 -5.32 -8.04 15.25
N PRO A 359 -5.53 -9.36 15.15
CA PRO A 359 -4.91 -10.17 14.09
C PRO A 359 -5.26 -9.63 12.70
N GLU A 360 -4.27 -9.63 11.81
CA GLU A 360 -4.52 -9.43 10.38
C GLU A 360 -5.14 -10.71 9.80
N THR A 361 -6.28 -10.61 9.10
CA THR A 361 -7.08 -11.79 8.71
C THR A 361 -7.08 -12.09 7.22
N ILE A 362 -6.58 -11.20 6.37
CA ILE A 362 -6.64 -11.33 4.91
C ILE A 362 -5.56 -12.28 4.41
N HIS A 363 -4.32 -12.04 4.82
CA HIS A 363 -3.16 -12.80 4.35
C HIS A 363 -2.86 -14.03 5.19
N SER A 364 -3.26 -14.05 6.46
CA SER A 364 -3.09 -15.20 7.35
C SER A 364 -3.88 -16.45 6.92
N LYS A 365 -4.90 -16.31 6.06
CA LYS A 365 -5.76 -17.41 5.56
C LYS A 365 -5.39 -17.89 4.14
N SER A 366 -4.53 -17.18 3.40
CA SER A 366 -4.16 -17.58 2.04
C SER A 366 -3.14 -18.71 2.07
N SER A 367 -3.42 -19.83 1.39
CA SER A 367 -2.43 -20.89 1.18
C SER A 367 -1.32 -20.35 0.28
N GLU A 368 -0.07 -20.48 0.73
CA GLU A 368 1.13 -19.89 0.12
C GLU A 368 1.42 -20.36 -1.33
N SER A 369 0.76 -21.41 -1.81
CA SER A 369 1.11 -22.10 -3.07
C SER A 369 0.33 -21.68 -4.32
N LYS A 370 -0.54 -20.66 -4.26
CA LYS A 370 -1.34 -20.20 -5.42
C LYS A 370 -1.38 -18.69 -5.52
N MET A 371 -1.12 -18.17 -6.70
CA MET A 371 -1.16 -16.73 -7.00
C MET A 371 -1.94 -16.47 -8.28
N MET A 372 -2.79 -15.43 -8.27
CA MET A 372 -3.49 -14.97 -9.47
C MET A 372 -2.68 -13.84 -10.12
N LEU A 373 -2.17 -14.09 -11.34
CA LEU A 373 -1.44 -13.10 -12.11
C LEU A 373 -2.38 -12.46 -13.15
N TYR A 374 -2.46 -11.14 -13.12
CA TYR A 374 -3.20 -10.34 -14.09
C TYR A 374 -2.20 -9.76 -15.09
N LYS A 375 -2.32 -10.13 -16.35
CA LYS A 375 -1.43 -9.71 -17.43
C LYS A 375 -2.15 -8.76 -18.37
N ILE A 376 -1.60 -7.58 -18.55
CA ILE A 376 -2.06 -6.62 -19.54
C ILE A 376 -0.89 -6.26 -20.46
N ASP A 377 -1.12 -6.24 -21.77
CA ASP A 377 -0.04 -6.02 -22.75
C ASP A 377 0.55 -4.59 -22.59
N GLU A 378 1.84 -4.51 -22.23
CA GLU A 378 2.56 -3.25 -22.01
C GLU A 378 2.64 -2.39 -23.29
N LYS A 379 2.70 -3.00 -24.48
CA LYS A 379 2.70 -2.25 -25.74
C LYS A 379 1.33 -1.64 -25.98
N LEU A 380 0.27 -2.38 -25.66
CA LEU A 380 -1.10 -1.90 -25.76
C LEU A 380 -1.34 -0.76 -24.78
N THR A 381 -0.99 -0.89 -23.48
CA THR A 381 -1.18 0.17 -22.48
C THR A 381 -0.36 1.41 -22.80
N SER A 382 0.89 1.25 -23.26
CA SER A 382 1.72 2.37 -23.72
C SER A 382 1.11 3.10 -24.90
N LYS A 383 0.49 2.39 -25.85
CA LYS A 383 -0.25 2.99 -26.95
C LYS A 383 -1.50 3.71 -26.47
N LEU A 384 -2.29 3.07 -25.60
CA LEU A 384 -3.51 3.68 -25.04
C LEU A 384 -3.22 4.97 -24.26
N LYS A 385 -2.12 5.02 -23.52
CA LYS A 385 -1.63 6.22 -22.82
C LYS A 385 -1.28 7.34 -23.81
N LYS A 386 -0.56 7.02 -24.90
CA LYS A 386 -0.23 7.99 -25.96
C LYS A 386 -1.47 8.47 -26.72
N ASP A 387 -2.46 7.62 -26.91
CA ASP A 387 -3.70 7.92 -27.63
C ASP A 387 -4.72 8.69 -26.74
N GLY A 388 -4.36 9.04 -25.49
CA GLY A 388 -5.22 9.75 -24.55
C GLY A 388 -6.44 8.95 -24.09
N ARG A 389 -6.31 7.60 -24.04
CA ARG A 389 -7.37 6.70 -23.59
C ARG A 389 -7.40 6.50 -22.07
N VAL A 390 -6.43 7.01 -21.32
CA VAL A 390 -6.48 7.12 -19.87
C VAL A 390 -7.36 8.31 -19.51
N ILE A 391 -8.41 8.06 -18.76
CA ILE A 391 -9.41 9.08 -18.37
C ILE A 391 -9.31 9.45 -16.90
N ALA A 392 -8.66 8.63 -16.10
CA ALA A 392 -8.42 8.91 -14.70
C ALA A 392 -7.26 8.05 -14.17
N GLU A 393 -6.61 8.53 -13.10
CA GLU A 393 -5.55 7.79 -12.42
C GLU A 393 -5.60 8.03 -10.91
N GLY A 394 -5.14 7.04 -10.13
CA GLY A 394 -5.11 7.09 -8.67
C GLY A 394 -4.13 6.06 -8.10
N GLN A 395 -4.17 5.83 -6.80
CA GLN A 395 -3.36 4.80 -6.17
C GLN A 395 -3.97 3.42 -6.43
N ALA A 396 -3.17 2.48 -6.95
CA ALA A 396 -3.56 1.09 -7.12
C ALA A 396 -3.69 0.38 -5.77
N VAL A 397 -4.74 -0.42 -5.62
CA VAL A 397 -4.94 -1.34 -4.48
C VAL A 397 -5.02 -2.76 -5.03
N GLY A 398 -4.07 -3.58 -4.63
CA GLY A 398 -3.84 -4.90 -5.20
C GLY A 398 -3.20 -4.85 -6.59
N THR A 399 -3.22 -5.98 -7.29
CA THR A 399 -2.55 -6.17 -8.60
C THR A 399 -3.51 -6.63 -9.70
N ARG A 400 -4.82 -6.50 -9.47
CA ARG A 400 -5.86 -7.02 -10.35
C ARG A 400 -6.32 -5.98 -11.38
N VAL A 401 -7.03 -6.47 -12.38
CA VAL A 401 -7.67 -5.67 -13.42
C VAL A 401 -9.17 -5.95 -13.38
N GLY A 402 -9.99 -4.93 -13.52
CA GLY A 402 -11.44 -5.06 -13.57
C GLY A 402 -12.04 -4.25 -14.70
N THR A 403 -13.07 -4.80 -15.35
CA THR A 403 -13.81 -4.15 -16.46
C THR A 403 -15.29 -4.20 -16.18
N GLY A 404 -16.01 -3.14 -16.49
CA GLY A 404 -17.46 -3.11 -16.34
C GLY A 404 -18.07 -1.76 -16.71
N MET A 405 -19.37 -1.66 -16.52
CA MET A 405 -20.13 -0.42 -16.71
C MET A 405 -20.04 0.47 -15.49
N VAL A 406 -19.75 1.72 -15.68
CA VAL A 406 -19.61 2.72 -14.60
C VAL A 406 -20.97 3.03 -14.00
N ARG A 407 -21.06 2.87 -12.68
CA ARG A 407 -22.16 3.39 -11.85
C ARG A 407 -21.61 4.43 -10.89
N LEU A 408 -21.87 5.68 -11.22
CA LEU A 408 -21.41 6.82 -10.46
C LEU A 408 -22.48 7.26 -9.48
N TYR A 409 -22.15 7.14 -8.19
CA TYR A 409 -22.97 7.65 -7.08
C TYR A 409 -22.13 8.60 -6.23
N ARG A 410 -22.66 9.77 -5.95
CA ARG A 410 -21.98 10.77 -5.09
C ARG A 410 -22.20 10.48 -3.61
N THR A 411 -23.36 9.91 -3.27
CA THR A 411 -23.75 9.59 -1.90
C THR A 411 -24.48 8.25 -1.85
N TYR A 412 -24.42 7.55 -0.72
CA TYR A 412 -25.17 6.30 -0.52
C TYR A 412 -26.69 6.52 -0.59
N SER A 413 -27.17 7.71 -0.25
CA SER A 413 -28.59 8.07 -0.38
C SER A 413 -29.09 7.96 -1.82
N GLU A 414 -28.26 8.23 -2.83
CA GLU A 414 -28.62 8.06 -4.24
C GLU A 414 -28.86 6.58 -4.59
N VAL A 415 -28.07 5.68 -3.99
CA VAL A 415 -28.26 4.23 -4.13
C VAL A 415 -29.59 3.79 -3.55
N VAL A 416 -29.91 4.25 -2.32
CA VAL A 416 -31.16 3.92 -1.63
C VAL A 416 -32.35 4.47 -2.40
N GLN A 417 -32.26 5.69 -2.93
CA GLN A 417 -33.31 6.30 -3.72
C GLN A 417 -33.54 5.53 -5.03
N GLY A 418 -32.47 5.18 -5.76
CA GLY A 418 -32.58 4.39 -6.99
C GLY A 418 -33.23 3.03 -6.77
N ARG A 419 -32.94 2.35 -5.65
CA ARG A 419 -33.59 1.10 -5.27
C ARG A 419 -35.08 1.26 -4.95
N ARG A 420 -35.47 2.37 -4.28
CA ARG A 420 -36.88 2.68 -4.01
C ARG A 420 -37.67 2.95 -5.29
N GLU A 421 -37.09 3.70 -6.22
CA GLU A 421 -37.67 3.98 -7.53
C GLU A 421 -37.82 2.70 -8.35
N LEU A 422 -36.82 1.81 -8.30
CA LEU A 422 -36.88 0.47 -8.90
C LEU A 422 -38.05 -0.34 -8.34
N GLN A 423 -38.19 -0.41 -7.02
CA GLN A 423 -39.29 -1.15 -6.40
C GLN A 423 -40.65 -0.58 -6.81
N GLY A 424 -40.78 0.75 -6.83
CA GLY A 424 -42.00 1.41 -7.31
C GLY A 424 -42.35 1.07 -8.76
N LEU A 425 -41.36 0.90 -9.64
CA LEU A 425 -41.56 0.51 -11.06
C LEU A 425 -41.91 -0.97 -11.18
N ILE A 426 -41.29 -1.86 -10.42
CA ILE A 426 -41.65 -3.28 -10.34
C ILE A 426 -43.11 -3.43 -9.89
N ASP A 427 -43.54 -2.67 -8.90
CA ASP A 427 -44.93 -2.70 -8.39
C ASP A 427 -45.94 -2.20 -9.43
N THR A 428 -45.49 -1.45 -10.47
CA THR A 428 -46.35 -1.05 -11.61
C THR A 428 -46.41 -2.12 -12.73
N GLY A 429 -45.69 -3.23 -12.60
CA GLY A 429 -45.73 -4.36 -13.50
C GLY A 429 -44.84 -4.26 -14.75
N LEU A 430 -43.87 -3.33 -14.75
CA LEU A 430 -42.85 -3.25 -15.80
C LEU A 430 -41.83 -4.41 -15.69
N SER A 431 -41.38 -4.91 -16.83
CA SER A 431 -40.39 -5.98 -16.84
C SER A 431 -39.00 -5.45 -16.42
N PRO A 432 -38.11 -6.32 -15.86
CA PRO A 432 -36.75 -5.93 -15.49
C PRO A 432 -35.94 -5.30 -16.62
N GLU A 433 -36.21 -5.71 -17.87
CA GLU A 433 -35.52 -5.19 -19.09
C GLU A 433 -36.00 -3.77 -19.45
N GLU A 434 -37.26 -3.45 -19.25
CA GLU A 434 -37.82 -2.10 -19.42
C GLU A 434 -37.33 -1.15 -18.33
N ILE A 435 -37.16 -1.64 -17.12
CA ILE A 435 -36.71 -0.89 -15.95
C ILE A 435 -35.20 -0.56 -16.07
N SER A 436 -34.38 -1.50 -16.51
CA SER A 436 -32.92 -1.31 -16.63
C SER A 436 -32.52 -0.23 -17.62
N SER A 437 -33.42 0.13 -18.56
CA SER A 437 -33.20 1.22 -19.51
C SER A 437 -33.47 2.61 -18.93
N GLU A 438 -34.22 2.72 -17.86
CA GLU A 438 -34.64 4.00 -17.25
C GLU A 438 -33.95 4.32 -15.92
N LEU A 439 -33.50 3.30 -15.18
CA LEU A 439 -32.87 3.47 -13.85
C LEU A 439 -31.45 2.94 -13.84
N SER A 440 -30.51 3.77 -13.38
CA SER A 440 -29.12 3.40 -13.15
C SER A 440 -28.99 2.60 -11.83
N VAL A 441 -29.42 1.34 -11.82
CA VAL A 441 -29.26 0.44 -10.67
C VAL A 441 -27.93 -0.30 -10.79
N PHE A 442 -27.24 -0.48 -9.65
CA PHE A 442 -25.98 -1.21 -9.60
C PHE A 442 -26.19 -2.71 -9.80
N GLU A 443 -25.50 -3.31 -10.73
CA GLU A 443 -25.55 -4.73 -11.05
C GLU A 443 -24.21 -5.40 -10.76
N LYS A 444 -24.24 -6.72 -10.55
CA LYS A 444 -23.01 -7.49 -10.34
C LYS A 444 -22.09 -7.39 -11.57
N GLY A 445 -20.85 -6.96 -11.33
CA GLY A 445 -19.84 -6.76 -12.38
C GLY A 445 -19.75 -5.31 -12.87
N ASP A 446 -20.58 -4.40 -12.33
CA ASP A 446 -20.43 -2.96 -12.57
C ASP A 446 -19.19 -2.39 -11.89
N VAL A 447 -18.74 -1.22 -12.36
CA VAL A 447 -17.66 -0.44 -11.77
C VAL A 447 -18.27 0.61 -10.84
N LEU A 448 -17.97 0.51 -9.56
CA LEU A 448 -18.40 1.48 -8.57
C LEU A 448 -17.53 2.72 -8.59
N VAL A 449 -18.11 3.87 -8.89
CA VAL A 449 -17.42 5.17 -8.84
C VAL A 449 -18.12 6.08 -7.84
N THR A 450 -17.34 6.60 -6.86
CA THR A 450 -17.88 7.46 -5.81
C THR A 450 -16.85 8.45 -5.27
N GLU A 451 -17.30 9.43 -4.50
CA GLU A 451 -16.44 10.36 -3.76
C GLU A 451 -15.55 9.59 -2.75
N MET A 452 -16.16 8.74 -1.93
CA MET A 452 -15.55 7.87 -0.94
C MET A 452 -16.55 6.81 -0.50
N THR A 453 -16.08 5.72 0.08
CA THR A 453 -16.96 4.69 0.65
C THR A 453 -17.02 4.76 2.17
N THR A 454 -18.16 4.42 2.70
CA THR A 454 -18.43 4.15 4.13
C THR A 454 -18.87 2.69 4.25
N PRO A 455 -18.95 2.10 5.45
CA PRO A 455 -19.38 0.71 5.60
C PRO A 455 -20.74 0.37 4.96
N ASP A 456 -21.61 1.34 4.78
CA ASP A 456 -22.92 1.13 4.11
C ASP A 456 -22.79 0.74 2.63
N TRP A 457 -21.64 1.02 2.00
CA TRP A 457 -21.36 0.69 0.60
C TRP A 457 -20.96 -0.78 0.38
N GLU A 458 -20.64 -1.51 1.45
CA GLU A 458 -20.13 -2.88 1.37
C GLU A 458 -20.95 -3.82 0.48
N PRO A 459 -22.31 -3.81 0.51
CA PRO A 459 -23.12 -4.67 -0.36
C PRO A 459 -22.95 -4.40 -1.85
N LEU A 460 -22.62 -3.16 -2.25
CA LEU A 460 -22.32 -2.81 -3.63
C LEU A 460 -20.89 -3.18 -3.97
N MET A 461 -19.95 -2.88 -3.05
CA MET A 461 -18.54 -3.16 -3.24
C MET A 461 -18.29 -4.65 -3.50
N LYS A 462 -18.99 -5.56 -2.77
CA LYS A 462 -18.91 -7.02 -2.98
C LYS A 462 -19.32 -7.47 -4.39
N GLN A 463 -20.13 -6.69 -5.07
CA GLN A 463 -20.65 -7.01 -6.41
C GLN A 463 -19.86 -6.34 -7.53
N ALA A 464 -19.01 -5.36 -7.18
CA ALA A 464 -18.25 -4.56 -8.13
C ALA A 464 -17.14 -5.38 -8.82
N SER A 465 -16.90 -5.11 -10.09
CA SER A 465 -15.71 -5.59 -10.82
C SER A 465 -14.49 -4.72 -10.56
N LEU A 466 -14.71 -3.46 -10.16
CA LEU A 466 -13.71 -2.45 -9.90
C LEU A 466 -14.32 -1.36 -9.00
N ILE A 467 -13.52 -0.83 -8.09
CA ILE A 467 -13.91 0.29 -7.24
C ILE A 467 -13.00 1.48 -7.55
N ILE A 468 -13.59 2.65 -7.79
CA ILE A 468 -12.86 3.90 -8.03
C ILE A 468 -13.37 4.94 -7.05
N THR A 469 -12.47 5.50 -6.22
CA THR A 469 -12.83 6.56 -5.30
C THR A 469 -12.00 7.82 -5.52
N ARG A 470 -12.68 8.98 -5.42
CA ARG A 470 -11.99 10.28 -5.54
C ARG A 470 -11.09 10.55 -4.35
N LYS A 471 -11.50 10.16 -3.16
CA LYS A 471 -10.74 10.32 -1.91
C LYS A 471 -10.29 8.99 -1.35
N GLY A 472 -9.32 9.04 -0.45
CA GLY A 472 -8.78 7.90 0.26
C GLY A 472 -7.38 7.52 -0.20
N GLY A 473 -6.74 6.66 0.55
CA GLY A 473 -5.45 6.06 0.27
C GLY A 473 -5.50 4.56 0.47
N ARG A 474 -4.35 3.89 0.41
CA ARG A 474 -4.23 2.43 0.56
C ARG A 474 -4.73 1.85 1.89
N THR A 475 -4.95 2.70 2.89
CA THR A 475 -5.51 2.32 4.20
C THR A 475 -6.96 2.74 4.39
N SER A 476 -7.62 3.26 3.33
CA SER A 476 -9.01 3.67 3.37
C SER A 476 -9.97 2.49 3.45
N HIS A 477 -11.20 2.74 3.87
CA HIS A 477 -12.27 1.74 3.89
C HIS A 477 -12.44 1.05 2.52
N ALA A 478 -12.43 1.83 1.41
CA ALA A 478 -12.47 1.28 0.06
C ALA A 478 -11.34 0.28 -0.19
N ALA A 479 -10.12 0.63 0.21
CA ALA A 479 -8.95 -0.21 0.02
C ALA A 479 -8.98 -1.49 0.88
N ILE A 480 -9.40 -1.38 2.14
CA ILE A 480 -9.51 -2.53 3.05
C ILE A 480 -10.53 -3.54 2.51
N ILE A 481 -11.73 -3.08 2.19
CA ILE A 481 -12.80 -3.95 1.66
C ILE A 481 -12.43 -4.53 0.29
N ALA A 482 -11.79 -3.75 -0.58
CA ALA A 482 -11.32 -4.23 -1.88
C ALA A 482 -10.33 -5.40 -1.73
N ARG A 483 -9.39 -5.33 -0.75
CA ARG A 483 -8.47 -6.43 -0.44
C ARG A 483 -9.19 -7.64 0.12
N GLU A 484 -10.09 -7.44 1.07
CA GLU A 484 -10.85 -8.50 1.72
C GLU A 484 -11.65 -9.34 0.70
N PHE A 485 -12.28 -8.68 -0.27
CA PHE A 485 -13.04 -9.36 -1.32
C PHE A 485 -12.24 -9.64 -2.58
N GLY A 486 -10.97 -9.25 -2.63
CA GLY A 486 -10.12 -9.47 -3.79
C GLY A 486 -10.58 -8.72 -5.04
N ILE A 487 -11.12 -7.52 -4.88
CA ILE A 487 -11.58 -6.65 -5.95
C ILE A 487 -10.52 -5.59 -6.23
N PRO A 488 -10.16 -5.27 -7.49
CA PRO A 488 -9.26 -4.17 -7.77
C PRO A 488 -9.89 -2.85 -7.34
N ALA A 489 -9.08 -1.95 -6.76
CA ALA A 489 -9.54 -0.60 -6.47
C ALA A 489 -8.51 0.46 -6.85
N ILE A 490 -8.99 1.61 -7.32
CA ILE A 490 -8.19 2.79 -7.62
C ILE A 490 -8.69 3.91 -6.71
N VAL A 491 -7.87 4.28 -5.73
CA VAL A 491 -8.26 5.23 -4.67
C VAL A 491 -7.49 6.53 -4.79
N GLY A 492 -8.05 7.64 -4.26
CA GLY A 492 -7.43 8.96 -4.37
C GLY A 492 -7.37 9.47 -5.82
N CYS A 493 -8.31 9.07 -6.65
CA CYS A 493 -8.40 9.44 -8.06
C CYS A 493 -9.10 10.79 -8.20
N SER A 494 -8.35 11.89 -8.41
CA SER A 494 -8.89 13.26 -8.47
C SER A 494 -10.03 13.44 -9.47
N ASP A 495 -9.94 12.72 -10.58
CA ASP A 495 -10.84 12.85 -11.73
C ASP A 495 -11.95 11.76 -11.74
N ALA A 496 -12.07 10.99 -10.67
CA ALA A 496 -13.03 9.88 -10.57
C ALA A 496 -14.46 10.31 -10.92
N LEU A 497 -14.93 11.45 -10.41
CA LEU A 497 -16.30 11.93 -10.63
C LEU A 497 -16.53 12.55 -12.03
N GLU A 498 -15.48 12.69 -12.84
CA GLU A 498 -15.53 13.13 -14.22
C GLU A 498 -15.71 11.94 -15.19
N ILE A 499 -15.53 10.72 -14.69
CA ILE A 499 -15.76 9.49 -15.47
C ILE A 499 -17.24 9.43 -15.86
N PRO A 500 -17.59 9.31 -17.15
CA PRO A 500 -18.97 9.31 -17.59
C PRO A 500 -19.76 8.12 -17.00
N ASN A 501 -20.90 8.41 -16.35
CA ASN A 501 -21.80 7.37 -15.88
C ASN A 501 -22.33 6.54 -17.06
N LEU A 502 -22.57 5.26 -16.86
CA LEU A 502 -23.02 4.30 -17.88
C LEU A 502 -22.02 4.12 -19.06
N SER A 503 -20.75 4.50 -18.87
CA SER A 503 -19.68 4.16 -19.81
C SER A 503 -19.00 2.87 -19.40
N THR A 504 -18.48 2.10 -20.36
CA THR A 504 -17.62 0.94 -20.06
C THR A 504 -16.19 1.43 -19.85
N VAL A 505 -15.56 0.97 -18.76
CA VAL A 505 -14.15 1.26 -18.46
C VAL A 505 -13.41 0.00 -18.02
N THR A 506 -12.10 0.03 -18.17
CA THR A 506 -11.18 -0.96 -17.59
C THR A 506 -10.23 -0.26 -16.64
N GLY A 507 -10.22 -0.69 -15.38
CA GLY A 507 -9.25 -0.21 -14.39
C GLY A 507 -8.17 -1.24 -14.15
N SER A 508 -6.93 -0.82 -14.28
CA SER A 508 -5.75 -1.65 -14.09
C SER A 508 -5.00 -1.25 -12.84
N CYS A 509 -4.86 -2.18 -11.90
CA CYS A 509 -3.92 -2.11 -10.76
C CYS A 509 -2.66 -2.95 -11.02
N ALA A 510 -2.51 -3.55 -12.21
CA ALA A 510 -1.40 -4.44 -12.56
C ALA A 510 -0.16 -3.71 -13.07
N GLU A 511 -0.21 -2.39 -13.25
CA GLU A 511 0.86 -1.60 -13.88
C GLU A 511 1.78 -0.87 -12.90
N GLY A 512 1.70 -1.15 -11.61
CA GLY A 512 2.52 -0.53 -10.57
C GLY A 512 1.68 0.18 -9.51
N ASP A 513 2.25 1.23 -8.89
CA ASP A 513 1.59 2.00 -7.82
C ASP A 513 0.42 2.84 -8.28
N ILE A 514 0.43 3.21 -9.56
CA ILE A 514 -0.61 4.00 -10.17
C ILE A 514 -1.61 3.05 -10.83
N GLY A 515 -2.86 3.14 -10.38
CA GLY A 515 -3.99 2.52 -11.04
C GLY A 515 -4.49 3.42 -12.17
N TYR A 516 -4.66 2.86 -13.34
CA TYR A 516 -5.13 3.58 -14.54
C TYR A 516 -6.54 3.17 -14.92
N VAL A 517 -7.37 4.14 -15.26
CA VAL A 517 -8.72 3.91 -15.80
C VAL A 517 -8.71 4.21 -17.29
N TYR A 518 -8.93 3.18 -18.09
CA TYR A 518 -8.98 3.24 -19.54
C TYR A 518 -10.42 3.30 -20.03
N THR A 519 -10.69 4.07 -21.09
CA THR A 519 -11.99 4.06 -21.77
C THR A 519 -12.22 2.76 -22.53
N GLY A 520 -13.39 2.15 -22.34
CA GLY A 520 -13.80 0.90 -23.00
C GLY A 520 -13.15 -0.34 -22.40
N GLU A 521 -13.37 -1.47 -23.04
CA GLU A 521 -12.77 -2.74 -22.67
C GLU A 521 -11.33 -2.80 -23.16
N VAL A 522 -10.40 -3.10 -22.26
CA VAL A 522 -9.00 -3.41 -22.57
C VAL A 522 -8.77 -4.87 -22.24
N PRO A 523 -8.31 -5.68 -23.20
CA PRO A 523 -8.08 -7.10 -22.97
C PRO A 523 -6.97 -7.32 -21.94
N PHE A 524 -7.19 -8.28 -21.04
CA PHE A 524 -6.21 -8.78 -20.09
C PHE A 524 -6.39 -10.27 -19.88
N GLU A 525 -5.34 -10.93 -19.46
CA GLU A 525 -5.34 -12.35 -19.11
C GLU A 525 -5.28 -12.53 -17.61
N VAL A 526 -5.91 -13.57 -17.09
CA VAL A 526 -5.87 -13.96 -15.69
C VAL A 526 -5.39 -15.39 -15.62
N GLU A 527 -4.26 -15.60 -14.95
CA GLU A 527 -3.64 -16.90 -14.80
C GLU A 527 -3.56 -17.27 -13.31
N GLU A 528 -4.16 -18.42 -12.95
CA GLU A 528 -3.92 -19.01 -11.62
C GLU A 528 -2.62 -19.81 -11.68
N VAL A 529 -1.62 -19.32 -10.99
CA VAL A 529 -0.31 -19.97 -10.93
C VAL A 529 -0.18 -20.70 -9.61
N SER A 530 -0.03 -22.03 -9.68
CA SER A 530 0.41 -22.86 -8.56
C SER A 530 1.89 -23.19 -8.75
N PHE A 531 2.70 -23.07 -7.70
CA PHE A 531 4.12 -23.36 -7.78
C PHE A 531 4.51 -24.43 -6.77
N ASP A 532 5.44 -25.27 -7.23
CA ASP A 532 6.09 -26.27 -6.40
C ASP A 532 7.36 -25.61 -5.80
N GLU A 533 7.32 -25.36 -4.50
CA GLU A 533 8.44 -24.73 -3.76
C GLU A 533 9.66 -25.62 -3.67
N ASP A 534 9.48 -26.97 -3.79
CA ASP A 534 10.52 -27.96 -3.59
C ASP A 534 11.40 -28.22 -4.82
N LEU A 535 11.23 -27.47 -5.92
CA LEU A 535 12.08 -27.60 -7.11
C LEU A 535 13.48 -27.01 -6.84
N ASP A 536 14.45 -27.85 -6.50
CA ASP A 536 15.86 -27.44 -6.39
C ASP A 536 16.52 -27.41 -7.79
N LEU A 537 16.82 -26.21 -8.27
CA LEU A 537 17.45 -25.96 -9.57
C LEU A 537 18.93 -25.58 -9.39
N LYS A 538 19.78 -26.09 -10.28
CA LYS A 538 21.19 -25.67 -10.33
C LYS A 538 21.33 -24.26 -10.87
N THR A 539 20.55 -23.93 -11.90
CA THR A 539 20.50 -22.60 -12.52
C THR A 539 19.53 -21.72 -11.75
N LYS A 540 19.99 -20.61 -11.23
CA LYS A 540 19.17 -19.67 -10.44
C LYS A 540 18.20 -18.92 -11.33
N ILE A 541 16.94 -18.84 -10.90
CA ILE A 541 15.91 -18.03 -11.55
C ILE A 541 15.79 -16.70 -10.79
N LYS A 542 16.10 -15.61 -11.44
CA LYS A 542 16.04 -14.25 -10.89
C LYS A 542 14.97 -13.42 -11.62
N LEU A 543 14.57 -12.29 -11.05
CA LEU A 543 13.61 -11.38 -11.67
C LEU A 543 14.27 -10.14 -12.28
N ASN A 544 13.60 -9.60 -13.29
CA ASN A 544 13.77 -8.24 -13.77
C ASN A 544 12.74 -7.34 -13.06
N VAL A 545 13.20 -6.38 -12.25
CA VAL A 545 12.35 -5.50 -11.44
C VAL A 545 12.52 -4.05 -11.89
N GLY A 546 11.42 -3.36 -12.18
CA GLY A 546 11.42 -1.94 -12.54
C GLY A 546 10.76 -1.06 -11.47
N PHE A 547 9.70 -1.54 -10.83
CA PHE A 547 8.90 -0.77 -9.88
C PHE A 547 9.14 -1.24 -8.44
N PRO A 548 9.67 -0.36 -7.55
CA PRO A 548 10.02 -0.75 -6.19
C PRO A 548 8.87 -1.35 -5.38
N THR A 549 7.68 -0.79 -5.45
CA THR A 549 6.54 -1.23 -4.64
C THR A 549 5.97 -2.57 -5.10
N LYS A 550 6.10 -2.94 -6.39
CA LYS A 550 5.77 -4.29 -6.87
C LYS A 550 6.73 -5.35 -6.33
N SER A 551 7.92 -4.97 -5.91
CA SER A 551 8.92 -5.93 -5.41
C SER A 551 8.46 -6.70 -4.17
N LEU A 552 7.58 -6.11 -3.34
CA LEU A 552 6.98 -6.81 -2.19
C LEU A 552 6.08 -7.98 -2.64
N THR A 553 5.33 -7.81 -3.73
CA THR A 553 4.55 -8.90 -4.34
C THR A 553 5.44 -9.87 -5.10
N ASP A 554 6.35 -9.36 -5.94
CA ASP A 554 7.20 -10.17 -6.81
C ASP A 554 8.15 -11.06 -6.01
N SER A 555 8.58 -10.63 -4.83
CA SER A 555 9.47 -11.38 -3.94
C SER A 555 8.84 -12.66 -3.37
N ARG A 556 7.51 -12.80 -3.43
CA ARG A 556 6.78 -14.02 -3.03
C ARG A 556 6.86 -15.13 -4.08
N LEU A 557 7.28 -14.81 -5.30
CA LEU A 557 7.54 -15.83 -6.32
C LEU A 557 8.74 -16.71 -5.88
N PRO A 558 8.75 -18.01 -6.26
CA PRO A 558 9.81 -18.94 -5.93
C PRO A 558 11.05 -18.68 -6.79
N VAL A 559 11.73 -17.58 -6.54
CA VAL A 559 12.90 -17.10 -7.30
C VAL A 559 14.09 -16.85 -6.37
N ASP A 560 15.28 -16.85 -6.94
CA ASP A 560 16.55 -16.78 -6.21
C ASP A 560 17.06 -15.34 -5.99
N GLY A 561 16.30 -14.31 -6.41
CA GLY A 561 16.66 -12.92 -6.23
C GLY A 561 16.30 -12.05 -7.44
N VAL A 562 16.96 -10.90 -7.55
CA VAL A 562 16.80 -9.95 -8.64
C VAL A 562 18.08 -9.93 -9.48
N GLY A 563 17.97 -10.24 -10.77
CA GLY A 563 19.10 -10.21 -11.71
C GLY A 563 19.21 -8.93 -12.50
N LEU A 564 18.17 -8.09 -12.45
CA LEU A 564 18.19 -6.72 -12.98
C LEU A 564 17.18 -5.84 -12.27
N ALA A 565 17.64 -4.95 -11.39
CA ALA A 565 16.86 -3.84 -10.91
C ALA A 565 17.19 -2.58 -11.73
N ARG A 566 16.16 -1.97 -12.35
CA ARG A 566 16.30 -0.81 -13.25
C ARG A 566 15.96 0.47 -12.50
N ILE A 567 16.97 1.27 -12.17
CA ILE A 567 16.75 2.53 -11.45
C ILE A 567 16.15 3.63 -12.32
N GLU A 568 16.19 3.49 -13.63
CA GLU A 568 15.63 4.44 -14.60
C GLU A 568 14.13 4.66 -14.37
N PHE A 569 13.41 3.62 -14.00
CA PHE A 569 11.97 3.75 -13.66
C PHE A 569 11.75 4.57 -12.39
N ILE A 570 12.65 4.46 -11.40
CA ILE A 570 12.60 5.28 -10.18
C ILE A 570 12.82 6.75 -10.53
N LEU A 571 13.77 7.03 -11.45
CA LEU A 571 14.11 8.39 -11.87
C LEU A 571 13.01 9.02 -12.74
N SER A 572 12.49 8.29 -13.71
CA SER A 572 11.48 8.81 -14.65
C SER A 572 10.12 9.00 -13.99
N SER A 573 9.59 7.98 -13.32
CA SER A 573 8.26 8.03 -12.70
C SER A 573 8.26 8.77 -11.35
N GLY A 574 9.31 8.61 -10.54
CA GLY A 574 9.39 9.20 -9.21
C GLY A 574 9.80 10.68 -9.20
N LEU A 575 10.70 11.08 -10.10
CA LEU A 575 11.25 12.45 -10.13
C LEU A 575 10.86 13.24 -11.38
N GLY A 576 10.98 12.66 -12.58
CA GLY A 576 10.63 13.30 -13.85
C GLY A 576 11.42 14.58 -14.19
N ILE A 577 12.50 14.84 -13.44
CA ILE A 577 13.39 16.00 -13.59
C ILE A 577 14.80 15.47 -13.80
N HIS A 578 15.56 16.11 -14.70
CA HIS A 578 16.95 15.75 -14.98
C HIS A 578 17.81 15.84 -13.71
N PRO A 579 18.65 14.85 -13.37
CA PRO A 579 19.48 14.82 -12.15
C PRO A 579 20.32 16.07 -11.93
N LEU A 580 20.93 16.59 -13.00
CA LEU A 580 21.77 17.79 -12.92
C LEU A 580 20.98 19.06 -12.55
N ALA A 581 19.66 19.08 -12.73
CA ALA A 581 18.83 20.19 -12.26
C ALA A 581 18.78 20.26 -10.74
N PHE A 582 18.81 19.12 -10.05
CA PHE A 582 18.96 19.08 -8.60
C PHE A 582 20.37 19.45 -8.15
N ALA A 583 21.37 18.92 -8.86
CA ALA A 583 22.78 19.17 -8.54
C ALA A 583 23.15 20.65 -8.66
N HIS A 584 22.64 21.35 -9.66
CA HIS A 584 22.95 22.74 -9.99
C HIS A 584 21.81 23.74 -9.68
N HIS A 585 20.86 23.36 -8.82
CA HIS A 585 19.71 24.21 -8.50
C HIS A 585 20.12 25.62 -8.05
N ASP A 586 21.01 25.73 -7.07
CA ASP A 586 21.43 27.03 -6.51
C ASP A 586 22.17 27.90 -7.53
N GLU A 587 22.97 27.30 -8.40
CA GLU A 587 23.68 28.00 -9.47
C GLU A 587 22.70 28.51 -10.56
N MET A 588 21.68 27.72 -10.90
CA MET A 588 20.61 28.17 -11.82
C MET A 588 19.80 29.33 -11.22
N ARG A 589 19.51 29.24 -9.94
CA ARG A 589 18.81 30.30 -9.21
C ARG A 589 19.63 31.61 -9.15
N GLU A 590 20.94 31.52 -8.95
CA GLU A 590 21.82 32.66 -8.96
C GLU A 590 21.96 33.24 -10.39
N TYR A 591 22.03 32.38 -11.41
CA TYR A 591 22.03 32.83 -12.81
C TYR A 591 20.79 33.66 -13.16
N LEU A 592 19.59 33.24 -12.77
CA LEU A 592 18.35 34.00 -12.96
C LEU A 592 18.36 35.37 -12.24
N ARG A 593 19.12 35.50 -11.14
CA ARG A 593 19.22 36.73 -10.37
C ARG A 593 20.25 37.70 -10.91
N SER A 594 21.41 37.20 -11.30
CA SER A 594 22.60 38.01 -11.61
C SER A 594 23.02 38.01 -13.08
N GLY A 595 22.47 37.09 -13.90
CA GLY A 595 22.94 36.80 -15.25
C GLY A 595 24.33 36.16 -15.33
N THR A 596 24.92 35.78 -14.17
CA THR A 596 26.27 35.22 -14.08
C THR A 596 26.21 33.70 -13.91
N LEU A 597 26.90 32.97 -14.81
CA LEU A 597 27.03 31.53 -14.73
C LEU A 597 27.99 31.13 -13.60
N GLY A 598 27.53 30.32 -12.66
CA GLY A 598 28.35 29.61 -11.67
C GLY A 598 29.35 28.65 -12.31
N ASP A 599 30.38 28.24 -11.57
CA ASP A 599 31.45 27.38 -12.11
C ASP A 599 30.92 26.01 -12.54
N GLY A 600 29.96 25.46 -11.80
CA GLY A 600 29.35 24.17 -12.11
C GLY A 600 28.55 24.16 -13.41
N ILE A 601 27.78 25.22 -13.69
CA ILE A 601 26.97 25.34 -14.90
C ILE A 601 27.69 26.02 -16.08
N ARG A 602 28.90 26.56 -15.86
CA ARG A 602 29.68 27.23 -16.93
C ARG A 602 29.97 26.31 -18.11
N ARG A 603 30.15 25.02 -17.87
CA ARG A 603 30.34 24.00 -18.91
C ARG A 603 29.12 23.76 -19.82
N TYR A 604 27.96 24.29 -19.43
CA TYR A 604 26.72 24.27 -20.22
C TYR A 604 26.39 25.67 -20.77
N GLN A 605 27.36 26.58 -20.81
CA GLN A 605 27.16 27.98 -21.16
C GLN A 605 26.39 28.17 -22.46
N GLU A 606 26.72 27.41 -23.50
CA GLU A 606 26.05 27.53 -24.80
C GLU A 606 24.58 27.18 -24.70
N ALA A 607 24.24 26.09 -23.98
CA ALA A 607 22.87 25.66 -23.76
C ALA A 607 22.08 26.66 -22.92
N PHE A 608 22.67 27.18 -21.83
CA PHE A 608 22.04 28.21 -21.00
C PHE A 608 21.85 29.55 -21.75
N SER A 609 22.78 29.91 -22.64
CA SER A 609 22.65 31.13 -23.45
C SER A 609 21.64 30.99 -24.58
N ALA A 610 21.34 29.75 -25.00
CA ALA A 610 20.32 29.43 -26.02
C ALA A 610 18.94 29.15 -25.45
N ALA A 611 18.87 28.82 -24.14
CA ALA A 611 17.61 28.52 -23.45
C ALA A 611 16.85 29.83 -23.18
N ASP A 612 15.52 29.77 -23.21
CA ASP A 612 14.67 30.88 -22.77
C ASP A 612 14.83 31.01 -21.24
N GLU A 613 14.96 32.25 -20.74
CA GLU A 613 14.97 32.55 -19.30
C GLU A 613 13.71 32.01 -18.60
N ALA A 614 12.57 31.97 -19.28
CA ALA A 614 11.33 31.41 -18.79
C ALA A 614 11.44 29.89 -18.56
N ASP A 615 12.15 29.16 -19.44
CA ASP A 615 12.35 27.71 -19.29
C ASP A 615 13.22 27.39 -18.07
N ILE A 616 14.31 28.14 -17.90
CA ILE A 616 15.20 27.99 -16.73
C ILE A 616 14.45 28.32 -15.44
N LYS A 617 13.64 29.36 -15.44
CA LYS A 617 12.81 29.75 -14.31
C LYS A 617 11.79 28.65 -13.96
N SER A 618 11.09 28.12 -14.97
CA SER A 618 10.14 27.01 -14.80
C SER A 618 10.81 25.77 -14.23
N LEU A 619 12.03 25.46 -14.65
CA LEU A 619 12.81 24.34 -14.12
C LEU A 619 13.18 24.56 -12.66
N VAL A 620 13.68 25.74 -12.28
CA VAL A 620 14.01 26.08 -10.89
C VAL A 620 12.77 25.96 -10.01
N GLU A 621 11.64 26.54 -10.44
CA GLU A 621 10.38 26.45 -9.72
C GLU A 621 9.86 25.02 -9.59
N ALA A 622 10.06 24.16 -10.59
CA ALA A 622 9.68 22.76 -10.54
C ALA A 622 10.53 21.99 -9.52
N VAL A 623 11.85 22.23 -9.48
CA VAL A 623 12.73 21.64 -8.46
C VAL A 623 12.32 22.13 -7.06
N GLU A 624 12.07 23.42 -6.88
CA GLU A 624 11.63 24.00 -5.61
C GLU A 624 10.31 23.41 -5.13
N ARG A 625 9.34 23.24 -6.02
CA ARG A 625 8.05 22.61 -5.67
C ARG A 625 8.21 21.17 -5.26
N ARG A 626 9.01 20.35 -5.96
CA ARG A 626 9.19 18.94 -5.64
C ARG A 626 10.10 18.71 -4.44
N ALA A 627 11.18 19.48 -4.31
CA ALA A 627 12.15 19.39 -3.23
C ALA A 627 11.94 20.46 -2.14
N TRP A 628 10.69 20.87 -1.91
CA TRP A 628 10.35 21.93 -0.95
C TRP A 628 10.79 21.60 0.49
N ALA A 629 10.79 20.31 0.89
CA ALA A 629 11.17 19.84 2.22
C ALA A 629 12.69 19.72 2.44
N TYR A 630 13.49 20.02 1.40
CA TYR A 630 14.93 19.86 1.44
C TYR A 630 15.62 21.22 1.29
N ASP A 631 16.52 21.54 2.21
CA ASP A 631 17.38 22.73 2.10
C ASP A 631 18.34 22.56 0.92
N ASP A 632 19.09 21.43 0.89
CA ASP A 632 19.86 20.99 -0.28
C ASP A 632 18.94 20.16 -1.20
N LYS A 633 18.65 20.64 -2.40
CA LYS A 633 17.72 20.02 -3.34
C LYS A 633 18.19 18.65 -3.85
N ARG A 634 19.49 18.39 -3.80
CA ARG A 634 20.09 17.05 -4.07
C ARG A 634 19.53 15.98 -3.14
N GLY A 635 19.17 16.34 -1.91
CA GLY A 635 18.62 15.41 -0.91
C GLY A 635 17.36 14.68 -1.37
N LEU A 636 16.49 15.33 -2.16
CA LEU A 636 15.31 14.66 -2.71
C LEU A 636 15.70 13.54 -3.68
N PHE A 637 16.65 13.81 -4.59
CA PHE A 637 17.12 12.81 -5.55
C PHE A 637 17.72 11.59 -4.83
N ILE A 638 18.61 11.84 -3.87
CA ILE A 638 19.29 10.81 -3.09
C ILE A 638 18.26 9.98 -2.30
N ASP A 639 17.32 10.63 -1.61
CA ASP A 639 16.31 9.95 -0.81
C ASP A 639 15.38 9.09 -1.68
N LYS A 640 14.91 9.60 -2.82
CA LYS A 640 14.01 8.83 -3.70
C LYS A 640 14.70 7.61 -4.32
N LEU A 641 15.93 7.76 -4.74
CA LEU A 641 16.69 6.63 -5.28
C LEU A 641 17.04 5.61 -4.18
N ARG A 642 17.48 6.08 -3.01
CA ARG A 642 17.73 5.23 -1.84
C ARG A 642 16.48 4.47 -1.40
N GLU A 643 15.33 5.15 -1.31
CA GLU A 643 14.04 4.57 -0.94
C GLU A 643 13.64 3.48 -1.96
N GLY A 644 13.72 3.77 -3.25
CA GLY A 644 13.34 2.81 -4.29
C GLY A 644 14.23 1.56 -4.30
N VAL A 645 15.55 1.73 -4.31
CA VAL A 645 16.51 0.60 -4.28
C VAL A 645 16.44 -0.13 -2.94
N GLY A 646 16.33 0.62 -1.83
CA GLY A 646 16.21 0.05 -0.49
C GLY A 646 14.97 -0.84 -0.33
N LEU A 647 13.83 -0.44 -0.88
CA LEU A 647 12.63 -1.26 -0.86
C LEU A 647 12.79 -2.56 -1.66
N ILE A 648 13.41 -2.50 -2.86
CA ILE A 648 13.70 -3.71 -3.63
C ILE A 648 14.62 -4.65 -2.85
N CYS A 649 15.72 -4.13 -2.29
CA CYS A 649 16.65 -4.93 -1.50
C CYS A 649 15.98 -5.53 -0.26
N ALA A 650 15.17 -4.76 0.48
CA ALA A 650 14.46 -5.23 1.66
C ALA A 650 13.42 -6.32 1.33
N ALA A 651 12.70 -6.18 0.21
CA ALA A 651 11.70 -7.15 -0.24
C ALA A 651 12.34 -8.52 -0.57
N PHE A 652 13.54 -8.53 -1.10
CA PHE A 652 14.22 -9.76 -1.48
C PHE A 652 15.24 -10.27 -0.45
N HIS A 653 15.55 -9.49 0.59
CA HIS A 653 16.53 -9.91 1.60
C HIS A 653 16.19 -11.29 2.21
N PRO A 654 17.15 -12.24 2.36
CA PRO A 654 18.60 -12.11 2.07
C PRO A 654 19.00 -12.42 0.61
N ARG A 655 18.06 -12.70 -0.31
CA ARG A 655 18.33 -13.02 -1.72
C ARG A 655 19.00 -11.83 -2.42
N PRO A 656 20.00 -12.07 -3.31
CA PRO A 656 20.77 -11.00 -3.96
C PRO A 656 19.91 -10.12 -4.85
N VAL A 657 20.24 -8.83 -4.90
CA VAL A 657 19.61 -7.83 -5.75
C VAL A 657 20.68 -7.11 -6.57
N LEU A 658 20.73 -7.42 -7.86
CA LEU A 658 21.66 -6.84 -8.80
C LEU A 658 21.07 -5.55 -9.39
N VAL A 659 21.57 -4.40 -8.91
CA VAL A 659 21.15 -3.06 -9.32
C VAL A 659 22.03 -2.57 -10.46
N ARG A 660 21.42 -2.30 -11.60
CA ARG A 660 22.13 -1.67 -12.72
C ARG A 660 22.25 -0.17 -12.45
N LEU A 661 23.45 0.36 -12.51
CA LEU A 661 23.69 1.80 -12.51
C LEU A 661 23.01 2.45 -13.72
N SER A 662 22.68 3.74 -13.63
CA SER A 662 21.80 4.43 -14.60
C SER A 662 22.29 4.30 -16.05
N ASP A 663 21.43 3.82 -16.95
CA ASP A 663 21.72 3.54 -18.35
C ASP A 663 20.80 4.28 -19.32
N PHE A 664 20.40 5.50 -18.97
CA PHE A 664 19.68 6.36 -19.88
C PHE A 664 20.55 6.81 -21.06
N LYS A 665 19.98 6.78 -22.24
CA LYS A 665 20.53 7.42 -23.43
C LYS A 665 20.32 8.94 -23.33
N SER A 666 21.08 9.72 -24.08
CA SER A 666 20.95 11.20 -24.11
C SER A 666 19.56 11.65 -24.55
N ASN A 667 18.91 10.98 -25.51
CA ASN A 667 17.54 11.30 -25.89
C ASN A 667 16.50 11.01 -24.78
N GLU A 668 16.70 9.93 -23.98
CA GLU A 668 15.82 9.60 -22.86
C GLU A 668 15.99 10.60 -21.70
N TYR A 669 17.22 10.95 -21.35
CA TYR A 669 17.48 12.02 -20.38
C TYR A 669 16.95 13.39 -20.86
N ARG A 670 16.98 13.63 -22.17
CA ARG A 670 16.48 14.87 -22.76
C ARG A 670 14.97 15.04 -22.63
N GLU A 671 14.20 13.95 -22.50
CA GLU A 671 12.75 13.95 -22.25
C GLU A 671 12.40 14.37 -20.81
N LEU A 672 13.35 14.25 -19.87
CA LEU A 672 13.14 14.73 -18.51
C LEU A 672 13.13 16.25 -18.46
N LEU A 673 12.39 16.83 -17.51
CA LEU A 673 12.31 18.28 -17.35
C LEU A 673 13.71 18.87 -17.11
N GLY A 674 14.12 19.83 -17.94
CA GLY A 674 15.47 20.40 -17.95
C GLY A 674 16.50 19.61 -18.77
N GLY A 675 16.15 18.44 -19.31
CA GLY A 675 17.06 17.61 -20.09
C GLY A 675 17.61 18.30 -21.33
N SER A 676 16.83 19.17 -21.97
CA SER A 676 17.28 19.96 -23.15
C SER A 676 18.47 20.87 -22.84
N ILE A 677 18.69 21.25 -21.58
CA ILE A 677 19.78 22.12 -21.14
C ILE A 677 21.08 21.30 -20.90
N PHE A 678 20.95 20.09 -20.36
CA PHE A 678 22.08 19.31 -19.91
C PHE A 678 22.54 18.23 -20.88
N GLU A 679 21.67 17.82 -21.81
CA GLU A 679 21.92 16.73 -22.73
C GLU A 679 22.23 17.20 -24.16
N PRO A 680 23.28 16.63 -24.81
CA PRO A 680 23.57 16.91 -26.20
C PRO A 680 22.49 16.32 -27.13
N VAL A 681 22.37 16.89 -28.31
CA VAL A 681 21.68 16.25 -29.45
C VAL A 681 22.68 15.38 -30.18
N GLU A 682 22.51 14.06 -30.09
CA GLU A 682 23.42 13.10 -30.73
C GLU A 682 22.73 12.48 -31.94
N GLU A 683 23.53 12.21 -32.98
CA GLU A 683 23.03 11.57 -34.20
C GLU A 683 22.66 10.11 -33.97
N ASN A 684 23.35 9.43 -33.03
CA ASN A 684 23.07 8.05 -32.67
C ASN A 684 23.17 7.86 -31.12
N PRO A 685 22.12 8.16 -30.38
CA PRO A 685 22.11 8.04 -28.91
C PRO A 685 22.41 6.63 -28.39
N MET A 686 22.16 5.58 -29.21
CA MET A 686 22.37 4.19 -28.83
C MET A 686 23.82 3.85 -28.48
N ILE A 687 24.79 4.44 -29.17
CA ILE A 687 26.23 4.10 -29.06
C ILE A 687 27.07 5.29 -28.59
N ALA A 688 26.42 6.42 -28.29
CA ALA A 688 27.12 7.67 -27.98
C ALA A 688 27.38 7.84 -26.46
N TRP A 689 26.99 8.93 -25.85
CA TRP A 689 27.26 9.26 -24.45
C TRP A 689 26.33 8.50 -23.49
N ARG A 690 26.73 7.30 -23.09
CA ARG A 690 25.88 6.34 -22.37
C ARG A 690 26.73 5.42 -21.49
N GLY A 691 26.15 4.96 -20.33
CA GLY A 691 26.75 3.99 -19.43
C GLY A 691 28.06 4.47 -18.82
N ALA A 692 29.09 3.61 -18.74
CA ALA A 692 30.35 3.86 -18.07
C ALA A 692 31.03 5.18 -18.47
N SER A 693 31.06 5.51 -19.78
CA SER A 693 31.65 6.76 -20.26
C SER A 693 30.98 8.01 -19.72
N ARG A 694 29.70 7.94 -19.39
CA ARG A 694 28.93 9.06 -18.81
C ARG A 694 29.36 9.32 -17.37
N TYR A 695 29.58 8.27 -16.59
CA TYR A 695 30.00 8.37 -15.18
C TYR A 695 31.35 9.04 -15.00
N LEU A 696 32.24 8.80 -15.96
CA LEU A 696 33.61 9.36 -15.98
C LEU A 696 33.67 10.79 -16.51
N ASP A 697 32.61 11.28 -17.18
CA ASP A 697 32.56 12.64 -17.70
C ASP A 697 32.28 13.66 -16.59
N GLU A 698 33.16 14.67 -16.49
CA GLU A 698 33.05 15.77 -15.54
C GLU A 698 31.71 16.53 -15.62
N LYS A 699 31.01 16.47 -16.77
CA LYS A 699 29.66 17.06 -16.93
C LYS A 699 28.61 16.28 -16.15
N PHE A 700 28.68 14.96 -16.13
CA PHE A 700 27.68 14.12 -15.48
C PHE A 700 28.04 13.74 -14.04
N LYS A 701 29.30 13.89 -13.67
CA LYS A 701 29.83 13.52 -12.34
C LYS A 701 28.96 13.98 -11.17
N PRO A 702 28.43 15.24 -11.10
CA PRO A 702 27.59 15.65 -9.97
C PRO A 702 26.28 14.85 -9.86
N ALA A 703 25.72 14.37 -10.99
CA ALA A 703 24.55 13.51 -10.98
C ALA A 703 24.91 12.09 -10.52
N PHE A 704 26.03 11.55 -10.99
CA PHE A 704 26.49 10.23 -10.62
C PHE A 704 26.90 10.15 -9.13
N GLU A 705 27.52 11.19 -8.58
CA GLU A 705 27.82 11.28 -7.14
C GLU A 705 26.56 11.19 -6.26
N MET A 706 25.43 11.77 -6.70
CA MET A 706 24.15 11.62 -5.98
C MET A 706 23.63 10.17 -6.07
N GLU A 707 23.81 9.51 -7.21
CA GLU A 707 23.45 8.10 -7.37
C GLU A 707 24.27 7.20 -6.44
N LEU A 708 25.59 7.40 -6.40
CA LEU A 708 26.49 6.67 -5.51
C LEU A 708 26.18 6.93 -4.03
N ALA A 709 25.83 8.17 -3.66
CA ALA A 709 25.40 8.51 -2.30
C ALA A 709 24.14 7.71 -1.90
N ALA A 710 23.19 7.53 -2.82
CA ALA A 710 22.00 6.72 -2.58
C ALA A 710 22.34 5.24 -2.38
N MET A 711 23.17 4.64 -3.23
CA MET A 711 23.61 3.23 -3.10
C MET A 711 24.39 3.01 -1.80
N LYS A 712 25.28 3.92 -1.44
CA LYS A 712 26.00 3.88 -0.18
C LYS A 712 25.08 3.90 1.04
N ALA A 713 24.04 4.71 0.99
CA ALA A 713 23.06 4.78 2.06
C ALA A 713 22.22 3.49 2.17
N VAL A 714 21.86 2.86 1.04
CA VAL A 714 21.20 1.53 1.05
C VAL A 714 22.06 0.49 1.76
N LYS A 715 23.34 0.42 1.42
CA LYS A 715 24.26 -0.54 2.02
C LYS A 715 24.54 -0.25 3.50
N ASN A 716 24.85 0.99 3.85
CA ASN A 716 25.40 1.32 5.17
C ASN A 716 24.33 1.73 6.17
N ASP A 717 23.41 2.63 5.77
CA ASP A 717 22.41 3.18 6.68
C ASP A 717 21.28 2.16 6.90
N TYR A 718 20.78 1.53 5.82
CA TYR A 718 19.80 0.47 5.95
C TYR A 718 20.42 -0.86 6.40
N GLY A 719 21.68 -1.12 6.05
CA GLY A 719 22.38 -2.38 6.35
C GLY A 719 21.97 -3.52 5.40
N LEU A 720 21.54 -3.17 4.19
CA LEU A 720 21.14 -4.13 3.16
C LEU A 720 22.39 -4.63 2.41
N ASP A 721 22.92 -5.77 2.86
CA ASP A 721 24.14 -6.39 2.34
C ASP A 721 23.91 -7.25 1.09
N ASN A 722 22.65 -7.47 0.73
CA ASN A 722 22.28 -8.17 -0.50
C ASN A 722 22.30 -7.30 -1.76
N LEU A 723 22.70 -6.03 -1.64
CA LEU A 723 22.93 -5.12 -2.77
C LEU A 723 24.17 -5.52 -3.55
N GLN A 724 24.00 -5.77 -4.85
CA GLN A 724 25.06 -5.95 -5.86
C GLN A 724 24.95 -4.85 -6.91
N LEU A 725 26.05 -4.41 -7.51
CA LEU A 725 26.08 -3.34 -8.52
C LEU A 725 26.51 -3.86 -9.89
N MET A 726 25.87 -3.37 -10.95
CA MET A 726 26.17 -3.71 -12.33
C MET A 726 26.47 -2.47 -13.16
N VAL A 727 27.64 -2.48 -13.82
CA VAL A 727 28.07 -1.41 -14.73
C VAL A 727 27.56 -1.69 -16.14
N PRO A 728 26.66 -0.85 -16.68
CA PRO A 728 26.14 -0.99 -18.04
C PRO A 728 27.08 -0.34 -19.08
N PHE A 729 26.95 -0.76 -20.29
CA PHE A 729 27.54 -0.18 -21.51
C PHE A 729 29.02 0.24 -21.37
N CYS A 730 29.81 -0.67 -20.76
CA CYS A 730 31.22 -0.48 -20.54
C CYS A 730 32.02 -0.96 -21.78
N ARG A 731 32.69 -0.05 -22.47
CA ARG A 731 33.28 -0.30 -23.81
C ARG A 731 34.61 -0.96 -23.75
N THR A 732 35.47 -0.57 -22.80
CA THR A 732 36.82 -1.09 -22.64
C THR A 732 37.12 -1.51 -21.20
N PRO A 733 38.06 -2.44 -21.00
CA PRO A 733 38.50 -2.83 -19.65
C PRO A 733 39.03 -1.66 -18.82
N GLU A 734 39.74 -0.71 -19.46
CA GLU A 734 40.27 0.50 -18.81
C GLU A 734 39.15 1.43 -18.33
N GLU A 735 38.09 1.61 -19.14
CA GLU A 735 36.90 2.34 -18.73
C GLU A 735 36.25 1.67 -17.53
N GLY A 736 36.17 0.34 -17.51
CA GLY A 736 35.66 -0.45 -16.40
C GLY A 736 36.47 -0.29 -15.11
N GLU A 737 37.81 -0.32 -15.20
CA GLU A 737 38.71 -0.09 -14.08
C GLU A 737 38.54 1.30 -13.49
N MET A 738 38.41 2.34 -14.31
CA MET A 738 38.17 3.70 -13.84
C MET A 738 36.82 3.81 -13.11
N VAL A 739 35.77 3.13 -13.57
CA VAL A 739 34.47 3.08 -12.86
C VAL A 739 34.61 2.31 -11.55
N LYS A 740 35.29 1.17 -11.51
CA LYS A 740 35.57 0.42 -10.28
C LYS A 740 36.28 1.31 -9.26
N ASP A 741 37.33 2.03 -9.66
CA ASP A 741 38.10 2.91 -8.78
C ASP A 741 37.21 4.03 -8.23
N LEU A 742 36.31 4.60 -9.04
CA LEU A 742 35.33 5.58 -8.59
C LEU A 742 34.33 4.98 -7.58
N LEU A 743 33.91 3.74 -7.76
CA LEU A 743 33.06 3.02 -6.79
C LEU A 743 33.82 2.76 -5.48
N GLU A 744 35.10 2.37 -5.55
CA GLU A 744 35.97 2.17 -4.38
C GLU A 744 36.13 3.46 -3.56
N ASP A 745 36.36 4.60 -4.21
CA ASP A 745 36.47 5.91 -3.56
C ASP A 745 35.19 6.27 -2.78
N HIS A 746 34.05 5.75 -3.19
CA HIS A 746 32.75 5.93 -2.51
C HIS A 746 32.40 4.80 -1.51
N GLY A 747 33.24 3.77 -1.38
CA GLY A 747 32.99 2.63 -0.49
C GLY A 747 31.93 1.66 -1.04
N LEU A 748 31.83 1.54 -2.36
CA LEU A 748 30.89 0.70 -3.10
C LEU A 748 31.57 -0.32 -4.02
N GLY A 749 32.89 -0.43 -3.96
CA GLY A 749 33.64 -1.38 -4.75
C GLY A 749 33.85 -2.74 -4.08
N PRO A 750 34.52 -3.69 -4.76
CA PRO A 750 34.84 -5.01 -4.24
C PRO A 750 35.59 -5.01 -2.90
N SER A 751 36.53 -4.09 -2.70
CA SER A 751 37.29 -3.95 -1.43
C SER A 751 36.39 -3.61 -0.24
N SER A 752 35.24 -3.00 -0.50
CA SER A 752 34.24 -2.64 0.49
C SER A 752 33.19 -3.75 0.71
N GLY A 753 33.34 -4.91 0.05
CA GLY A 753 32.42 -6.04 0.11
C GLY A 753 31.12 -5.79 -0.67
N THR A 754 31.17 -5.05 -1.79
CA THR A 754 30.08 -4.95 -2.74
C THR A 754 30.43 -5.73 -3.98
N ASP A 755 29.64 -6.73 -4.35
CA ASP A 755 29.84 -7.49 -5.56
C ASP A 755 29.61 -6.62 -6.78
N LEU A 756 30.62 -6.58 -7.67
CA LEU A 756 30.58 -5.82 -8.90
C LEU A 756 30.38 -6.74 -10.11
N PHE A 757 29.41 -6.38 -10.94
CA PHE A 757 29.07 -7.06 -12.19
C PHE A 757 29.27 -6.13 -13.38
N VAL A 758 29.52 -6.70 -14.56
CA VAL A 758 29.44 -5.98 -15.82
C VAL A 758 28.25 -6.46 -16.64
N MET A 759 27.58 -5.54 -17.31
CA MET A 759 26.55 -5.90 -18.29
C MET A 759 27.25 -6.26 -19.61
N VAL A 760 27.11 -7.52 -20.01
CA VAL A 760 27.71 -8.06 -21.25
C VAL A 760 26.76 -7.77 -22.40
N GLU A 761 26.96 -6.67 -23.08
CA GLU A 761 26.06 -6.16 -24.13
C GLU A 761 26.81 -5.57 -25.35
N LEU A 762 28.14 -5.66 -25.32
CA LEU A 762 28.99 -5.22 -26.39
C LEU A 762 29.91 -6.39 -26.84
N PRO A 763 30.25 -6.51 -28.13
CA PRO A 763 31.21 -7.49 -28.61
C PRO A 763 32.55 -7.43 -27.88
N SER A 764 33.01 -6.22 -27.48
CA SER A 764 34.25 -6.05 -26.70
C SER A 764 34.18 -6.77 -25.36
N ASN A 765 33.04 -6.79 -24.68
CA ASN A 765 32.87 -7.49 -23.41
C ASN A 765 33.08 -9.00 -23.54
N VAL A 766 32.72 -9.58 -24.71
CA VAL A 766 32.93 -11.01 -24.99
C VAL A 766 34.38 -11.28 -25.39
N ILE A 767 34.94 -10.45 -26.24
CA ILE A 767 36.31 -10.65 -26.80
C ILE A 767 37.35 -10.44 -25.68
N GLU A 768 37.27 -9.38 -24.92
CA GLU A 768 38.20 -8.97 -23.87
C GLU A 768 37.73 -9.38 -22.45
N ALA A 769 36.81 -10.34 -22.31
CA ALA A 769 36.20 -10.72 -21.02
C ALA A 769 37.24 -10.97 -19.91
N ASP A 770 38.34 -11.64 -20.24
CA ASP A 770 39.41 -11.93 -19.27
C ASP A 770 40.01 -10.66 -18.66
N ARG A 771 40.19 -9.60 -19.47
CA ARG A 771 40.70 -8.32 -19.00
C ARG A 771 39.65 -7.57 -18.18
N PHE A 772 38.37 -7.59 -18.59
CA PHE A 772 37.27 -7.02 -17.80
C PHE A 772 37.19 -7.67 -16.43
N ILE A 773 37.24 -8.99 -16.34
CA ILE A 773 37.22 -9.75 -15.10
C ILE A 773 38.33 -9.33 -14.16
N GLU A 774 39.57 -9.26 -14.68
CA GLU A 774 40.76 -8.94 -13.90
C GLU A 774 40.80 -7.47 -13.46
N MET A 775 40.57 -6.52 -14.37
CA MET A 775 40.73 -5.08 -14.09
C MET A 775 39.57 -4.55 -13.22
N MET A 776 38.38 -5.06 -13.42
CA MET A 776 37.21 -4.64 -12.59
C MET A 776 37.05 -5.48 -11.32
N GLU A 777 37.79 -6.56 -11.12
CA GLU A 777 37.66 -7.50 -10.01
C GLU A 777 36.21 -8.02 -9.90
N LEU A 778 35.64 -8.48 -11.03
CA LEU A 778 34.26 -8.85 -11.16
C LEU A 778 33.89 -10.08 -10.32
N ALA A 779 32.74 -9.99 -9.60
CA ALA A 779 32.06 -11.14 -9.00
C ALA A 779 31.26 -11.93 -10.05
N GLY A 780 30.86 -11.27 -11.13
CA GLY A 780 30.11 -11.91 -12.21
C GLY A 780 29.81 -11.00 -13.40
N GLY A 781 29.00 -11.52 -14.30
CA GLY A 781 28.51 -10.80 -15.47
C GLY A 781 27.01 -11.09 -15.71
N SER A 782 26.32 -10.19 -16.39
CA SER A 782 24.93 -10.38 -16.79
C SER A 782 24.77 -10.00 -18.26
N ILE A 783 24.24 -10.92 -19.08
CA ILE A 783 24.13 -10.75 -20.53
C ILE A 783 22.91 -9.87 -20.83
N GLY A 784 23.16 -8.66 -21.36
CA GLY A 784 22.16 -7.75 -21.93
C GLY A 784 21.85 -8.09 -23.38
N SER A 785 21.09 -9.16 -23.62
CA SER A 785 20.89 -9.72 -24.98
C SER A 785 20.31 -8.72 -25.97
N ASN A 786 19.50 -7.75 -25.52
CA ASN A 786 18.87 -6.76 -26.40
C ASN A 786 19.92 -5.83 -27.04
N ASP A 787 20.80 -5.25 -26.23
CA ASP A 787 21.88 -4.37 -26.71
C ASP A 787 22.99 -5.19 -27.43
N LEU A 788 23.24 -6.42 -27.00
CA LEU A 788 24.17 -7.31 -27.68
C LEU A 788 23.70 -7.60 -29.12
N VAL A 789 22.43 -7.87 -29.38
CA VAL A 789 21.87 -8.03 -30.74
C VAL A 789 22.14 -6.77 -31.57
N GLN A 790 21.81 -5.59 -31.01
CA GLN A 790 21.96 -4.32 -31.69
C GLN A 790 23.42 -4.02 -32.08
N THR A 791 24.33 -4.28 -31.17
CA THR A 791 25.77 -3.99 -31.38
C THR A 791 26.46 -5.02 -32.28
N VAL A 792 26.04 -6.29 -32.26
CA VAL A 792 26.57 -7.36 -33.12
C VAL A 792 26.12 -7.19 -34.56
N TYR A 793 24.86 -6.83 -34.79
CA TYR A 793 24.32 -6.71 -36.14
C TYR A 793 24.20 -5.26 -36.62
N ALA A 794 24.55 -4.28 -35.80
CA ALA A 794 24.45 -2.85 -36.06
C ALA A 794 23.03 -2.44 -36.50
N VAL A 795 22.03 -2.94 -35.79
CA VAL A 795 20.59 -2.66 -36.03
C VAL A 795 19.97 -1.87 -34.88
N SER A 796 18.98 -1.04 -35.20
CA SER A 796 18.19 -0.40 -34.16
C SER A 796 17.10 -1.33 -33.64
N ARG A 797 16.86 -1.36 -32.33
CA ARG A 797 15.81 -2.16 -31.71
C ARG A 797 14.40 -1.71 -32.14
N ASP A 798 14.23 -0.40 -32.31
CA ASP A 798 12.94 0.24 -32.51
C ASP A 798 12.54 0.34 -33.99
N ASP A 799 13.42 -0.08 -34.93
CA ASP A 799 13.29 0.14 -36.37
C ASP A 799 13.45 -1.17 -37.19
N LEU A 800 12.97 -2.28 -36.64
CA LEU A 800 13.05 -3.61 -37.27
C LEU A 800 11.99 -3.81 -38.37
N GLU A 801 10.97 -2.96 -38.47
CA GLU A 801 9.86 -3.09 -39.46
C GLU A 801 10.32 -3.05 -40.93
N GLY A 802 11.52 -2.48 -41.19
CA GLY A 802 12.11 -2.41 -42.53
C GLY A 802 13.00 -3.59 -42.94
N TYR A 803 13.32 -4.51 -42.02
CA TYR A 803 14.24 -5.60 -42.30
C TYR A 803 13.50 -6.86 -42.79
N GLN A 804 13.89 -7.39 -43.95
CA GLN A 804 13.31 -8.61 -44.50
C GLN A 804 13.65 -9.87 -43.68
N ASN A 805 14.75 -9.84 -42.91
CA ASN A 805 15.15 -10.92 -41.99
C ASN A 805 15.43 -10.31 -40.60
N PRO A 806 14.46 -10.27 -39.72
CA PRO A 806 14.65 -9.75 -38.37
C PRO A 806 15.66 -10.60 -37.60
N VAL A 807 16.59 -9.95 -36.90
CA VAL A 807 17.55 -10.59 -36.01
C VAL A 807 17.13 -10.42 -34.55
N ASP A 808 17.36 -11.44 -33.76
CA ASP A 808 17.08 -11.45 -32.34
C ASP A 808 18.18 -12.23 -31.55
N ALA A 809 17.97 -12.41 -30.25
CA ALA A 809 18.92 -13.11 -29.39
C ALA A 809 19.15 -14.59 -29.79
N ARG A 810 18.23 -15.20 -30.56
CA ARG A 810 18.36 -16.57 -31.10
C ARG A 810 19.27 -16.64 -32.32
N SER A 811 19.64 -15.52 -32.89
CA SER A 811 20.50 -15.45 -34.09
C SER A 811 21.88 -16.08 -33.86
N PRO A 812 22.46 -16.78 -34.85
CA PRO A 812 23.67 -17.59 -34.67
C PRO A 812 24.87 -16.84 -34.10
N SER A 813 25.10 -15.59 -34.51
CA SER A 813 26.22 -14.76 -34.02
C SER A 813 26.06 -14.45 -32.53
N VAL A 814 24.84 -14.10 -32.09
CA VAL A 814 24.55 -13.80 -30.69
C VAL A 814 24.66 -15.07 -29.83
N LYS A 815 24.08 -16.20 -30.28
CA LYS A 815 24.25 -17.51 -29.62
C LYS A 815 25.74 -17.92 -29.50
N SER A 816 26.57 -17.63 -30.50
CA SER A 816 28.01 -17.90 -30.43
C SER A 816 28.71 -17.05 -29.38
N MET A 817 28.36 -15.76 -29.28
CA MET A 817 28.90 -14.87 -28.25
C MET A 817 28.48 -15.26 -26.85
N ILE A 818 27.20 -15.65 -26.69
CA ILE A 818 26.67 -16.16 -25.41
C ILE A 818 27.47 -17.40 -24.96
N ARG A 819 27.68 -18.38 -25.83
CA ARG A 819 28.49 -19.56 -25.47
C ARG A 819 29.91 -19.19 -25.05
N GLU A 820 30.54 -18.27 -25.76
CA GLU A 820 31.92 -17.87 -25.47
C GLU A 820 32.03 -17.15 -24.13
N ILE A 821 31.13 -16.21 -23.84
CA ILE A 821 31.19 -15.48 -22.59
C ILE A 821 30.83 -16.36 -21.37
N VAL A 822 29.86 -17.25 -21.50
CA VAL A 822 29.48 -18.19 -20.44
C VAL A 822 30.67 -19.11 -20.14
N ARG A 823 31.33 -19.65 -21.16
CA ARG A 823 32.53 -20.45 -20.98
C ARG A 823 33.66 -19.71 -20.23
N LYS A 824 33.94 -18.45 -20.61
CA LYS A 824 35.02 -17.65 -19.99
C LYS A 824 34.79 -17.35 -18.51
N PHE A 825 33.56 -17.07 -18.12
CA PHE A 825 33.20 -16.84 -16.71
C PHE A 825 33.23 -18.16 -15.92
N ASN A 826 32.69 -19.25 -16.48
CA ASN A 826 32.69 -20.57 -15.84
C ASN A 826 34.11 -21.09 -15.63
N ASP A 827 35.02 -20.89 -16.61
CA ASP A 827 36.46 -21.29 -16.51
C ASP A 827 37.14 -20.60 -15.30
N ARG A 828 36.62 -19.48 -14.82
CA ARG A 828 37.08 -18.74 -13.63
C ARG A 828 36.23 -18.95 -12.37
N GLY A 829 35.17 -19.74 -12.46
CA GLY A 829 34.26 -20.02 -11.35
C GLY A 829 33.41 -18.83 -10.92
N LEU A 830 33.12 -17.89 -11.85
CA LEU A 830 32.37 -16.67 -11.63
C LEU A 830 30.93 -16.82 -12.09
N GLU A 831 30.01 -16.04 -11.47
CA GLU A 831 28.62 -16.01 -11.88
C GLU A 831 28.47 -15.37 -13.27
N ILE A 832 27.65 -16.00 -14.14
CA ILE A 832 27.26 -15.44 -15.43
C ILE A 832 25.75 -15.65 -15.63
N GLY A 833 24.99 -14.55 -15.63
CA GLY A 833 23.55 -14.54 -15.84
C GLY A 833 23.15 -13.92 -17.15
N ILE A 834 21.85 -13.94 -17.43
CA ILE A 834 21.22 -13.19 -18.53
C ILE A 834 20.04 -12.39 -17.97
N CYS A 835 19.93 -11.13 -18.37
CA CYS A 835 18.84 -10.24 -17.95
C CYS A 835 18.09 -9.58 -19.11
N GLY A 836 18.41 -9.97 -20.34
CA GLY A 836 17.65 -9.57 -21.52
C GLY A 836 16.27 -10.25 -21.59
N GLN A 837 15.42 -9.78 -22.48
CA GLN A 837 14.04 -10.27 -22.59
C GLN A 837 13.90 -11.67 -23.24
N ALA A 838 14.92 -12.15 -23.93
CA ALA A 838 14.81 -13.39 -24.71
C ALA A 838 14.30 -14.62 -23.91
N PRO A 839 14.71 -14.87 -22.65
CA PRO A 839 14.16 -15.98 -21.88
C PRO A 839 12.66 -15.83 -21.58
N SER A 840 12.17 -14.61 -21.42
CA SER A 840 10.74 -14.32 -21.21
C SER A 840 9.94 -14.36 -22.52
N ASP A 841 10.51 -13.88 -23.63
CA ASP A 841 9.87 -13.86 -24.93
C ASP A 841 9.78 -15.27 -25.56
N PHE A 842 10.75 -16.14 -25.23
CA PHE A 842 10.87 -17.51 -25.77
C PHE A 842 11.09 -18.52 -24.63
N PRO A 843 10.15 -18.68 -23.72
CA PRO A 843 10.32 -19.46 -22.49
C PRO A 843 10.58 -20.96 -22.73
N ASP A 844 10.13 -21.51 -23.86
CA ASP A 844 10.28 -22.93 -24.19
C ASP A 844 11.57 -23.22 -24.97
N GLU A 845 12.13 -22.23 -25.69
CA GLU A 845 13.26 -22.42 -26.62
C GLU A 845 14.59 -21.92 -26.07
N PHE A 846 14.58 -20.74 -25.46
CA PHE A 846 15.83 -20.05 -25.12
C PHE A 846 16.47 -20.57 -23.81
N PRO A 847 15.73 -20.86 -22.72
CA PRO A 847 16.30 -21.40 -21.50
C PRO A 847 17.06 -22.73 -21.69
N PRO A 848 16.56 -23.74 -22.45
CA PRO A 848 17.33 -24.97 -22.73
C PRO A 848 18.68 -24.69 -23.40
N PHE A 849 18.73 -23.77 -24.36
CA PHE A 849 19.99 -23.35 -24.96
C PHE A 849 20.96 -22.75 -23.93
N LEU A 850 20.49 -21.95 -23.00
CA LEU A 850 21.32 -21.35 -21.94
C LEU A 850 21.86 -22.41 -20.96
N ILE A 851 21.03 -23.39 -20.61
CA ILE A 851 21.44 -24.54 -19.78
C ILE A 851 22.54 -25.32 -20.48
N ASP A 852 22.41 -25.59 -21.77
CA ASP A 852 23.47 -26.26 -22.59
C ASP A 852 24.78 -25.47 -22.63
N CYS A 853 24.72 -24.14 -22.51
CA CYS A 853 25.90 -23.28 -22.41
C CYS A 853 26.53 -23.29 -21.01
N GLY A 854 25.81 -23.75 -19.96
CA GLY A 854 26.25 -23.73 -18.58
C GLY A 854 26.03 -22.40 -17.87
N ILE A 855 24.91 -21.67 -18.19
CA ILE A 855 24.57 -20.40 -17.53
C ILE A 855 24.29 -20.62 -16.04
N THR A 856 24.66 -19.66 -15.19
CA THR A 856 24.45 -19.78 -13.73
C THR A 856 23.14 -19.18 -13.25
N SER A 857 22.63 -18.16 -13.95
CA SER A 857 21.34 -17.57 -13.60
C SER A 857 20.59 -17.04 -14.84
N ILE A 858 19.26 -17.08 -14.77
CA ILE A 858 18.35 -16.58 -15.82
C ILE A 858 17.38 -15.61 -15.16
N SER A 859 17.41 -14.34 -15.59
CA SER A 859 16.47 -13.32 -15.11
C SER A 859 15.35 -13.13 -16.10
N VAL A 860 14.13 -13.13 -15.57
CA VAL A 860 12.88 -13.07 -16.32
C VAL A 860 11.92 -12.03 -15.75
N THR A 861 10.89 -11.70 -16.49
CA THR A 861 9.79 -10.89 -15.97
C THR A 861 8.96 -11.71 -14.99
N PRO A 862 8.32 -11.09 -13.96
CA PRO A 862 7.56 -11.81 -12.94
C PRO A 862 6.49 -12.76 -13.51
N ASP A 863 5.82 -12.35 -14.60
CA ASP A 863 4.76 -13.08 -15.28
C ASP A 863 5.24 -14.37 -15.97
N THR A 864 6.51 -14.46 -16.35
CA THR A 864 7.08 -15.64 -17.00
C THR A 864 7.92 -16.52 -16.06
N ALA A 865 8.14 -16.09 -14.84
CA ALA A 865 9.04 -16.73 -13.89
C ALA A 865 8.73 -18.22 -13.65
N ILE A 866 7.46 -18.55 -13.47
CA ILE A 866 7.03 -19.93 -13.17
C ILE A 866 7.20 -20.82 -14.42
N ALA A 867 6.79 -20.35 -15.60
CA ALA A 867 6.94 -21.10 -16.84
C ALA A 867 8.42 -21.40 -17.16
N VAL A 868 9.28 -20.38 -17.04
CA VAL A 868 10.72 -20.54 -17.24
C VAL A 868 11.34 -21.49 -16.21
N ARG A 869 10.90 -21.41 -14.92
CA ARG A 869 11.34 -22.34 -13.88
C ARG A 869 11.04 -23.80 -14.23
N ALA A 870 9.84 -24.07 -14.73
CA ALA A 870 9.46 -25.41 -15.18
C ALA A 870 10.29 -25.89 -16.38
N THR A 871 10.49 -25.05 -17.39
CA THR A 871 11.33 -25.36 -18.55
C THR A 871 12.78 -25.65 -18.17
N VAL A 872 13.35 -24.86 -17.22
CA VAL A 872 14.71 -25.07 -16.71
C VAL A 872 14.81 -26.40 -15.97
N ALA A 873 13.84 -26.76 -15.14
CA ALA A 873 13.79 -28.04 -14.43
C ALA A 873 13.80 -29.24 -15.41
N GLU A 874 13.05 -29.15 -16.51
CA GLU A 874 13.05 -30.17 -17.54
C GLU A 874 14.38 -30.24 -18.31
N ALA A 875 14.92 -29.08 -18.67
CA ALA A 875 16.19 -29.01 -19.36
C ALA A 875 17.36 -29.59 -18.53
N GLU A 876 17.43 -29.30 -17.24
CA GLU A 876 18.46 -29.84 -16.33
C GLU A 876 18.32 -31.35 -16.13
N LYS A 877 17.12 -31.89 -16.06
CA LYS A 877 16.86 -33.35 -16.03
C LYS A 877 17.41 -34.05 -17.31
N ASN A 878 17.12 -33.44 -18.47
CA ASN A 878 17.57 -33.96 -19.76
C ASN A 878 19.10 -33.88 -19.93
N ALA A 879 19.73 -32.84 -19.41
CA ALA A 879 21.18 -32.67 -19.42
C ALA A 879 21.93 -33.62 -18.46
N SER A 880 21.22 -34.11 -17.44
CA SER A 880 21.79 -35.04 -16.43
C SER A 880 21.58 -36.50 -16.79
N SER A 881 20.70 -36.81 -17.76
CA SER A 881 20.44 -38.14 -18.30
C SER A 881 21.34 -38.46 -19.49
#